data_1213c6af057b95f58a156e83f6546b15
#
_entry.id   1213c6af057b95f58a156e83f6546b15
#
_cell.length_a   1.000
_cell.length_b   1.000
_cell.length_c   1.000
_cell.angle_alpha   90.00
_cell.angle_beta   90.00
_cell.angle_gamma   90.00
#
_symmetry.space_group_name_H-M   'P 1'
#
loop_
_entity.id
_entity.type
_entity.pdbx_description
1 polymer ?
#
loop_
_entity_poly.entity_id
_entity_poly.type
_entity_poly.pdbx_seq_one_letter_code
_entity_poly.pdbx_strand_id
1 'polypeptide(L)'
;MPLASLLDFWKRDRDTAPNLVAWRTLPPHPAQTHPFPADLPASVKQTLIAAGIHSLYSHQLEAWTHIRAGENIILATGTASGKTLAYNLPVFAELLNNSEARALYLFPTKALSQDQFSNLQSVISNLQSQIANYREASLWNPLPKAAIYDGDTPQSARSSIRKNAHIVLSNPDMLHTGVLPHHTNWSDFFTHLKFIVIDEMHTYRGVFGSHVANVVRRLKRVANFYGANPQFILASATIGNPKELAENLVEEPVHLIEDDGSARGPRHFIIYNPPITDESLGLRKSSLLEGVRLAQDLLRNDVQSVVFARSRRSVEIVLKYLQESPSPGGRGVRGEGEVRGYRSGYLPHQRREIEKGLRDGIVKTVVATNALELGIDIGGLGAAILVGYPGTVASARQQAGRAGRGLESAVAVMVASASPLDQFLAHHPEYFFERSPEQALVNPDHLLILLEHLRCAMFELPFQKGEGFGSIPAHTIEEYLNFLVENHEAHLSNEKYYWMADQYPAANISLRSASPQSVVLQTTMDDRPQTIGTVDGESAVWMTHPGAIYLHEAQSYFVEELNLEEHIARLRPIESDYYTESLRGTEITVLSETDQVSANECVKSWGELQVTTQVTGFRKRRWYTHENLGEEPLDLPPSDLQTTGYWISLSEETVAHLRETGAWSNDPNDYGPDWQKIRDRVRARDGYKCQVCGTPENDPLSPLRMSRQHDVHHKTPFRAFTSLAEANRMENLVTLCPSCHHKVEQNVRMRSGLSGLAYVLGNLAPLFLMCDSSDLGTHTDPAWQAIGGSPSVVLFDLVPAGIGFSQKLFELHNELMARAFELVGECACADGCPSCVGPGGENGIGGKQETLAILRKLTNS
;
A
#
# COMPACT_ATOMS: atom_id res chain seq x y z
N MET A 1 -17.41 -26.33 -19.63
CA MET A 1 -18.03 -25.37 -20.60
C MET A 1 -16.97 -24.34 -20.97
N PRO A 2 -16.95 -23.83 -22.22
CA PRO A 2 -16.08 -22.69 -22.53
C PRO A 2 -16.39 -21.50 -21.61
N LEU A 3 -15.42 -20.64 -21.35
CA LEU A 3 -15.59 -19.44 -20.51
C LEU A 3 -16.86 -18.64 -20.86
N ALA A 4 -17.15 -18.47 -22.15
CA ALA A 4 -18.35 -17.78 -22.62
C ALA A 4 -19.66 -18.36 -22.05
N SER A 5 -19.79 -19.69 -21.99
CA SER A 5 -20.99 -20.34 -21.44
C SER A 5 -21.13 -20.12 -19.94
N LEU A 6 -20.00 -20.07 -19.21
CA LEU A 6 -20.01 -19.74 -17.78
C LEU A 6 -20.41 -18.27 -17.54
N LEU A 7 -19.91 -17.35 -18.36
CA LEU A 7 -20.29 -15.94 -18.29
C LEU A 7 -21.78 -15.73 -18.56
N ASP A 8 -22.33 -16.45 -19.55
CA ASP A 8 -23.78 -16.43 -19.84
C ASP A 8 -24.61 -17.07 -18.70
N PHE A 9 -24.07 -18.09 -18.04
CA PHE A 9 -24.68 -18.66 -16.82
C PHE A 9 -24.74 -17.63 -15.69
N TRP A 10 -23.63 -16.98 -15.35
CA TRP A 10 -23.59 -15.95 -14.32
C TRP A 10 -24.60 -14.80 -14.55
N LYS A 11 -24.81 -14.39 -15.80
CA LYS A 11 -25.81 -13.36 -16.15
C LYS A 11 -27.26 -13.79 -15.87
N ARG A 12 -27.52 -15.09 -15.81
CA ARG A 12 -28.91 -15.64 -15.65
C ARG A 12 -29.12 -16.30 -14.29
N ASP A 13 -28.05 -16.60 -13.59
CA ASP A 13 -28.13 -17.27 -12.29
C ASP A 13 -28.74 -16.38 -11.23
N ARG A 14 -29.75 -16.91 -10.48
CA ARG A 14 -30.53 -16.12 -9.49
C ARG A 14 -29.67 -15.61 -8.35
N ASP A 15 -28.63 -16.33 -7.98
CA ASP A 15 -27.76 -16.00 -6.85
C ASP A 15 -26.57 -15.09 -7.27
N THR A 16 -26.20 -15.11 -8.54
CA THR A 16 -25.04 -14.37 -9.06
C THR A 16 -25.46 -13.07 -9.77
N ALA A 17 -26.45 -13.15 -10.68
CA ALA A 17 -26.82 -12.03 -11.55
C ALA A 17 -27.19 -10.73 -10.80
N PRO A 18 -27.95 -10.74 -9.70
CA PRO A 18 -28.30 -9.51 -8.98
C PRO A 18 -27.11 -8.80 -8.33
N ASN A 19 -26.01 -9.51 -8.15
CA ASN A 19 -24.81 -9.03 -7.47
C ASN A 19 -23.72 -8.56 -8.45
N LEU A 20 -23.96 -8.68 -9.78
CA LEU A 20 -23.08 -8.15 -10.85
C LEU A 20 -23.38 -6.67 -11.06
N VAL A 21 -22.80 -5.80 -10.24
CA VAL A 21 -23.13 -4.36 -10.23
C VAL A 21 -22.53 -3.60 -11.40
N ALA A 22 -21.41 -4.09 -11.96
CA ALA A 22 -20.84 -3.55 -13.18
C ALA A 22 -20.26 -4.68 -14.04
N TRP A 23 -20.40 -4.52 -15.35
CA TRP A 23 -19.85 -5.43 -16.35
C TRP A 23 -19.35 -4.63 -17.56
N ARG A 24 -18.04 -4.49 -17.67
CA ARG A 24 -17.41 -3.84 -18.83
C ARG A 24 -16.73 -4.89 -19.70
N THR A 25 -16.95 -4.79 -20.98
CA THR A 25 -16.29 -5.63 -21.98
C THR A 25 -15.38 -4.74 -22.81
N LEU A 26 -14.08 -4.97 -22.71
CA LEU A 26 -13.11 -4.35 -23.60
C LEU A 26 -13.09 -5.16 -24.91
N PRO A 27 -13.32 -4.52 -26.06
CA PRO A 27 -13.31 -5.22 -27.34
C PRO A 27 -11.90 -5.73 -27.66
N PRO A 28 -11.78 -6.72 -28.57
CA PRO A 28 -10.49 -7.14 -29.05
C PRO A 28 -9.76 -6.00 -29.75
N HIS A 29 -8.47 -5.87 -29.51
CA HIS A 29 -7.61 -4.89 -30.15
C HIS A 29 -6.69 -5.58 -31.16
N PRO A 30 -6.71 -5.21 -32.44
CA PRO A 30 -5.81 -5.78 -33.43
C PRO A 30 -4.38 -5.30 -33.22
N ALA A 31 -3.39 -6.12 -33.58
CA ALA A 31 -1.99 -5.72 -33.53
C ALA A 31 -1.72 -4.56 -34.49
N GLN A 32 -1.05 -3.53 -34.01
CA GLN A 32 -0.47 -2.47 -34.83
C GLN A 32 1.02 -2.78 -35.01
N THR A 33 1.37 -3.33 -36.18
CA THR A 33 2.74 -3.82 -36.42
C THR A 33 3.43 -3.06 -37.53
N HIS A 34 4.76 -2.95 -37.38
CA HIS A 34 5.66 -2.30 -38.33
C HIS A 34 6.82 -3.23 -38.68
N PRO A 35 7.42 -3.12 -39.89
CA PRO A 35 8.62 -3.88 -40.24
C PRO A 35 9.77 -3.52 -39.29
N PHE A 36 10.74 -4.42 -39.21
CA PHE A 36 11.97 -4.15 -38.42
C PHE A 36 12.70 -2.92 -38.95
N PRO A 37 13.31 -2.10 -38.06
CA PRO A 37 14.15 -0.97 -38.42
C PRO A 37 15.28 -1.40 -39.39
N ALA A 38 15.65 -0.54 -40.31
CA ALA A 38 16.67 -0.86 -41.30
C ALA A 38 18.07 -1.00 -40.67
N ASP A 39 18.32 -0.30 -39.56
CA ASP A 39 19.55 -0.32 -38.78
C ASP A 39 19.60 -1.42 -37.71
N LEU A 40 18.60 -2.28 -37.63
CA LEU A 40 18.59 -3.43 -36.70
C LEU A 40 19.64 -4.46 -37.15
N PRO A 41 20.59 -4.88 -36.28
CA PRO A 41 21.58 -5.88 -36.61
C PRO A 41 20.96 -7.18 -37.15
N ALA A 42 21.53 -7.71 -38.23
CA ALA A 42 20.97 -8.87 -38.93
C ALA A 42 20.84 -10.10 -38.01
N SER A 43 21.78 -10.32 -37.10
CA SER A 43 21.76 -11.41 -36.13
C SER A 43 20.57 -11.28 -35.15
N VAL A 44 20.27 -10.08 -34.66
CA VAL A 44 19.12 -9.81 -33.80
C VAL A 44 17.82 -10.05 -34.57
N LYS A 45 17.72 -9.54 -35.80
CA LYS A 45 16.57 -9.78 -36.67
C LYS A 45 16.30 -11.27 -36.90
N GLN A 46 17.33 -12.06 -37.19
CA GLN A 46 17.19 -13.50 -37.38
C GLN A 46 16.76 -14.23 -36.11
N THR A 47 17.30 -13.81 -34.95
CA THR A 47 16.90 -14.36 -33.66
C THR A 47 15.42 -14.10 -33.38
N LEU A 48 14.91 -12.90 -33.65
CA LEU A 48 13.50 -12.56 -33.52
C LEU A 48 12.62 -13.41 -34.45
N ILE A 49 13.02 -13.54 -35.72
CA ILE A 49 12.31 -14.38 -36.71
C ILE A 49 12.28 -15.84 -36.24
N ALA A 50 13.38 -16.39 -35.73
CA ALA A 50 13.44 -17.74 -35.18
C ALA A 50 12.57 -17.93 -33.95
N ALA A 51 12.34 -16.86 -33.19
CA ALA A 51 11.38 -16.82 -32.06
C ALA A 51 9.93 -16.57 -32.48
N GLY A 52 9.63 -16.49 -33.81
CA GLY A 52 8.28 -16.26 -34.33
C GLY A 52 7.87 -14.79 -34.38
N ILE A 53 8.78 -13.86 -34.12
CA ILE A 53 8.53 -12.41 -34.16
C ILE A 53 8.97 -11.90 -35.53
N HIS A 54 8.03 -11.49 -36.37
CA HIS A 54 8.28 -11.04 -37.75
C HIS A 54 8.15 -9.53 -37.98
N SER A 55 7.63 -8.83 -36.98
CA SER A 55 7.42 -7.37 -36.96
C SER A 55 7.42 -6.85 -35.55
N LEU A 56 7.58 -5.54 -35.36
CA LEU A 56 7.50 -4.87 -34.06
C LEU A 56 6.13 -4.20 -33.89
N TYR A 57 5.63 -4.15 -32.66
CA TYR A 57 4.48 -3.29 -32.33
C TYR A 57 4.85 -1.82 -32.43
N SER A 58 3.85 -0.94 -32.62
CA SER A 58 4.06 0.51 -32.76
C SER A 58 4.91 1.09 -31.62
N HIS A 59 4.59 0.81 -30.36
CA HIS A 59 5.34 1.28 -29.20
C HIS A 59 6.77 0.71 -29.12
N GLN A 60 7.02 -0.48 -29.66
CA GLN A 60 8.38 -1.06 -29.70
C GLN A 60 9.24 -0.36 -30.75
N LEU A 61 8.67 0.00 -31.90
CA LEU A 61 9.36 0.77 -32.94
C LEU A 61 9.61 2.21 -32.48
N GLU A 62 8.64 2.83 -31.81
CA GLU A 62 8.77 4.17 -31.23
C GLU A 62 9.87 4.21 -30.20
N ALA A 63 9.90 3.23 -29.27
CA ALA A 63 11.00 3.08 -28.29
C ALA A 63 12.36 2.94 -28.96
N TRP A 64 12.46 2.11 -29.99
CA TRP A 64 13.69 1.98 -30.78
C TRP A 64 14.15 3.34 -31.33
N THR A 65 13.22 4.09 -31.94
CA THR A 65 13.53 5.36 -32.60
C THR A 65 14.07 6.40 -31.61
N HIS A 66 13.40 6.58 -30.48
CA HIS A 66 13.81 7.56 -29.45
C HIS A 66 15.09 7.15 -28.72
N ILE A 67 15.26 5.87 -28.40
CA ILE A 67 16.50 5.38 -27.76
C ILE A 67 17.69 5.55 -28.70
N ARG A 68 17.53 5.28 -30.00
CA ARG A 68 18.58 5.47 -31.00
C ARG A 68 18.91 6.95 -31.22
N ALA A 69 17.97 7.85 -30.96
CA ALA A 69 18.21 9.30 -30.97
C ALA A 69 18.91 9.79 -29.68
N GLY A 70 19.12 8.94 -28.68
CA GLY A 70 19.77 9.30 -27.42
C GLY A 70 18.80 9.88 -26.37
N GLU A 71 17.50 9.76 -26.56
CA GLU A 71 16.49 10.28 -25.66
C GLU A 71 16.14 9.27 -24.57
N ASN A 72 15.96 9.75 -23.32
CA ASN A 72 15.37 8.93 -22.25
C ASN A 72 13.89 8.69 -22.55
N ILE A 73 13.39 7.49 -22.28
CA ILE A 73 12.00 7.11 -22.55
C ILE A 73 11.30 6.49 -21.33
N ILE A 74 9.99 6.62 -21.31
CA ILE A 74 9.08 5.87 -20.43
C ILE A 74 8.02 5.15 -21.25
N LEU A 75 7.96 3.82 -21.12
CA LEU A 75 6.95 2.95 -21.70
C LEU A 75 5.81 2.76 -20.69
N ALA A 76 4.68 3.44 -20.85
CA ALA A 76 3.53 3.36 -19.97
C ALA A 76 2.39 2.56 -20.62
N THR A 77 2.68 1.36 -21.09
CA THR A 77 1.71 0.46 -21.77
C THR A 77 1.19 -0.63 -20.83
N GLY A 78 0.09 -1.29 -21.22
CA GLY A 78 -0.55 -2.32 -20.43
C GLY A 78 0.35 -3.53 -20.09
N THR A 79 -0.14 -4.40 -19.20
CA THR A 79 0.53 -5.67 -18.90
C THR A 79 0.54 -6.58 -20.14
N ALA A 80 1.62 -7.35 -20.31
CA ALA A 80 1.81 -8.28 -21.45
C ALA A 80 1.84 -7.63 -22.85
N SER A 81 2.11 -6.33 -22.95
CA SER A 81 2.26 -5.59 -24.23
C SER A 81 3.59 -5.83 -24.93
N GLY A 82 4.56 -6.50 -24.30
CA GLY A 82 5.88 -6.73 -24.88
C GLY A 82 6.90 -5.62 -24.58
N LYS A 83 6.75 -4.87 -23.49
CA LYS A 83 7.71 -3.86 -23.00
C LYS A 83 9.14 -4.40 -22.88
N THR A 84 9.29 -5.64 -22.44
CA THR A 84 10.58 -6.32 -22.30
C THR A 84 11.37 -6.32 -23.61
N LEU A 85 10.70 -6.57 -24.74
CA LEU A 85 11.35 -6.51 -26.04
C LEU A 85 11.73 -5.07 -26.43
N ALA A 86 10.88 -4.10 -26.10
CA ALA A 86 11.11 -2.69 -26.42
C ALA A 86 12.39 -2.15 -25.80
N TYR A 87 12.70 -2.50 -24.55
CA TYR A 87 13.95 -2.06 -23.89
C TYR A 87 15.14 -2.99 -24.17
N ASN A 88 14.94 -4.29 -24.37
CA ASN A 88 16.04 -5.23 -24.67
C ASN A 88 16.62 -5.03 -26.08
N LEU A 89 15.77 -4.70 -27.05
CA LEU A 89 16.17 -4.62 -28.45
C LEU A 89 17.29 -3.58 -28.69
N PRO A 90 17.18 -2.32 -28.27
CA PRO A 90 18.24 -1.33 -28.41
C PRO A 90 19.48 -1.66 -27.58
N VAL A 91 19.33 -2.26 -26.39
CA VAL A 91 20.47 -2.69 -25.56
C VAL A 91 21.27 -3.77 -26.27
N PHE A 92 20.61 -4.82 -26.83
CA PHE A 92 21.30 -5.86 -27.59
C PHE A 92 21.99 -5.30 -28.84
N ALA A 93 21.33 -4.40 -29.56
CA ALA A 93 21.93 -3.78 -30.74
C ALA A 93 23.19 -3.01 -30.39
N GLU A 94 23.20 -2.27 -29.28
CA GLU A 94 24.38 -1.54 -28.82
C GLU A 94 25.50 -2.48 -28.38
N LEU A 95 25.20 -3.47 -27.55
CA LEU A 95 26.17 -4.47 -27.06
C LEU A 95 26.81 -5.27 -28.19
N LEU A 96 26.10 -5.48 -29.28
CA LEU A 96 26.62 -6.14 -30.46
C LEU A 96 27.52 -5.20 -31.27
N ASN A 97 27.29 -3.91 -31.28
CA ASN A 97 28.14 -2.92 -31.96
C ASN A 97 29.35 -2.48 -31.12
N ASN A 98 29.19 -2.50 -29.79
CA ASN A 98 30.21 -2.11 -28.83
C ASN A 98 30.28 -3.15 -27.71
N SER A 99 31.27 -4.04 -27.79
CA SER A 99 31.49 -5.12 -26.81
C SER A 99 31.89 -4.66 -25.41
N GLU A 100 32.29 -3.40 -25.26
CA GLU A 100 32.63 -2.84 -23.95
C GLU A 100 31.42 -2.21 -23.26
N ALA A 101 30.35 -1.89 -24.00
CA ALA A 101 29.15 -1.30 -23.42
C ALA A 101 28.56 -2.16 -22.29
N ARG A 102 27.99 -1.47 -21.29
CA ARG A 102 27.35 -2.08 -20.11
C ARG A 102 25.95 -1.54 -19.94
N ALA A 103 25.08 -2.38 -19.36
CA ALA A 103 23.72 -2.01 -19.02
C ALA A 103 23.38 -2.48 -17.60
N LEU A 104 22.72 -1.62 -16.82
CA LEU A 104 22.21 -1.90 -15.49
C LEU A 104 20.69 -1.97 -15.56
N TYR A 105 20.12 -3.09 -15.10
CA TYR A 105 18.68 -3.30 -15.04
C TYR A 105 18.24 -3.32 -13.59
N LEU A 106 17.28 -2.48 -13.23
CA LEU A 106 16.72 -2.35 -11.88
C LEU A 106 15.28 -2.84 -11.84
N PHE A 107 15.04 -3.81 -10.97
CA PHE A 107 13.72 -4.39 -10.72
C PHE A 107 13.34 -4.21 -9.24
N PRO A 108 12.05 -4.03 -8.92
CA PRO A 108 11.62 -3.82 -7.53
C PRO A 108 11.72 -5.07 -6.65
N THR A 109 11.77 -6.26 -7.26
CA THR A 109 11.82 -7.53 -6.53
C THR A 109 12.82 -8.53 -7.14
N LYS A 110 13.42 -9.37 -6.27
CA LYS A 110 14.33 -10.44 -6.70
C LYS A 110 13.66 -11.46 -7.63
N ALA A 111 12.37 -11.78 -7.39
CA ALA A 111 11.64 -12.75 -8.20
C ALA A 111 11.51 -12.27 -9.66
N LEU A 112 11.19 -11.00 -9.86
CA LEU A 112 11.11 -10.40 -11.18
C LEU A 112 12.48 -10.37 -11.88
N SER A 113 13.55 -10.03 -11.14
CA SER A 113 14.93 -10.09 -11.67
C SER A 113 15.28 -11.49 -12.16
N GLN A 114 14.89 -12.54 -11.43
CA GLN A 114 15.17 -13.93 -11.81
C GLN A 114 14.39 -14.39 -13.04
N ASP A 115 13.12 -14.00 -13.15
CA ASP A 115 12.29 -14.31 -14.32
C ASP A 115 12.85 -13.61 -15.57
N GLN A 116 13.12 -12.30 -15.49
CA GLN A 116 13.71 -11.53 -16.59
C GLN A 116 15.11 -12.03 -16.98
N PHE A 117 15.92 -12.48 -16.02
CA PHE A 117 17.20 -13.09 -16.28
C PHE A 117 17.06 -14.40 -17.07
N SER A 118 16.11 -15.25 -16.72
CA SER A 118 15.84 -16.50 -17.44
C SER A 118 15.43 -16.22 -18.90
N ASN A 119 14.58 -15.22 -19.10
CA ASN A 119 14.16 -14.77 -20.42
C ASN A 119 15.34 -14.22 -21.24
N LEU A 120 16.17 -13.34 -20.61
CA LEU A 120 17.40 -12.80 -21.24
C LEU A 120 18.38 -13.90 -21.64
N GLN A 121 18.61 -14.89 -20.76
CA GLN A 121 19.49 -16.02 -21.07
C GLN A 121 19.00 -16.83 -22.29
N SER A 122 17.70 -17.05 -22.40
CA SER A 122 17.10 -17.72 -23.55
C SER A 122 17.37 -16.95 -24.85
N VAL A 123 17.13 -15.64 -24.84
CA VAL A 123 17.40 -14.75 -26.01
C VAL A 123 18.89 -14.76 -26.36
N ILE A 124 19.79 -14.63 -25.37
CA ILE A 124 21.24 -14.65 -25.58
C ILE A 124 21.69 -16.00 -26.16
N SER A 125 21.16 -17.13 -25.67
CA SER A 125 21.48 -18.47 -26.20
C SER A 125 21.01 -18.64 -27.64
N ASN A 126 19.84 -18.10 -27.98
CA ASN A 126 19.33 -18.10 -29.36
C ASN A 126 20.19 -17.21 -30.26
N LEU A 127 20.60 -16.02 -29.80
CA LEU A 127 21.57 -15.17 -30.50
C LEU A 127 22.90 -15.90 -30.77
N GLN A 128 23.43 -16.61 -29.77
CA GLN A 128 24.65 -17.39 -29.89
C GLN A 128 24.54 -18.44 -31.01
N SER A 129 23.41 -19.17 -31.03
CA SER A 129 23.14 -20.21 -32.03
C SER A 129 23.04 -19.61 -33.42
N GLN A 130 22.43 -18.46 -33.59
CA GLN A 130 22.30 -17.80 -34.89
C GLN A 130 23.66 -17.24 -35.38
N ILE A 131 24.44 -16.62 -34.48
CA ILE A 131 25.78 -16.08 -34.81
C ILE A 131 26.73 -17.21 -35.22
N ALA A 132 26.70 -18.36 -34.53
CA ALA A 132 27.55 -19.49 -34.85
C ALA A 132 27.33 -20.05 -36.29
N ASN A 133 26.16 -19.83 -36.86
CA ASN A 133 25.78 -20.23 -38.20
C ASN A 133 26.27 -19.27 -39.30
N TYR A 134 26.78 -18.06 -38.94
CA TYR A 134 27.29 -17.10 -39.89
C TYR A 134 28.83 -17.14 -40.00
N ARG A 135 29.36 -17.01 -41.20
CA ARG A 135 30.81 -16.94 -41.47
C ARG A 135 31.53 -15.77 -40.76
N GLU A 136 30.84 -14.87 -40.19
CA GLU A 136 31.31 -13.69 -39.43
C GLU A 136 31.54 -13.97 -37.93
N ALA A 137 31.40 -15.19 -37.47
CA ALA A 137 31.56 -15.58 -36.06
C ALA A 137 32.92 -15.18 -35.44
N SER A 138 33.93 -14.95 -36.28
CA SER A 138 35.26 -14.51 -35.82
C SER A 138 35.35 -13.02 -35.43
N LEU A 139 34.35 -12.21 -35.80
CA LEU A 139 34.29 -10.76 -35.50
C LEU A 139 33.56 -10.45 -34.17
N TRP A 140 32.91 -11.46 -33.57
CA TRP A 140 32.00 -11.28 -32.43
C TRP A 140 32.53 -12.05 -31.19
N ASN A 141 33.55 -11.50 -30.54
CA ASN A 141 34.00 -12.05 -29.25
C ASN A 141 34.34 -10.88 -28.29
N PRO A 142 33.72 -10.80 -27.12
CA PRO A 142 32.80 -11.75 -26.47
C PRO A 142 31.31 -11.46 -26.70
N LEU A 143 30.48 -12.51 -26.75
CA LEU A 143 29.01 -12.43 -26.77
C LEU A 143 28.47 -11.77 -25.48
N PRO A 144 27.32 -11.06 -25.53
CA PRO A 144 26.72 -10.46 -24.36
C PRO A 144 26.52 -11.48 -23.24
N LYS A 145 26.88 -11.13 -22.02
CA LYS A 145 26.70 -11.91 -20.81
C LYS A 145 25.80 -11.15 -19.86
N ALA A 146 24.69 -11.76 -19.42
CA ALA A 146 23.83 -11.25 -18.37
C ALA A 146 24.11 -11.96 -17.05
N ALA A 147 23.97 -11.28 -15.92
CA ALA A 147 24.10 -11.85 -14.60
C ALA A 147 23.22 -11.11 -13.60
N ILE A 148 22.70 -11.84 -12.60
CA ILE A 148 22.04 -11.26 -11.44
C ILE A 148 23.09 -10.87 -10.40
N TYR A 149 22.95 -9.67 -9.84
CA TYR A 149 23.74 -9.21 -8.73
C TYR A 149 22.83 -8.67 -7.62
N ASP A 150 22.51 -9.49 -6.65
CA ASP A 150 21.62 -9.21 -5.54
C ASP A 150 22.14 -9.84 -4.23
N GLY A 151 21.33 -9.77 -3.14
CA GLY A 151 21.70 -10.34 -1.86
C GLY A 151 21.89 -11.86 -1.85
N ASP A 152 21.28 -12.59 -2.80
CA ASP A 152 21.35 -14.04 -2.90
C ASP A 152 22.53 -14.49 -3.80
N THR A 153 23.22 -13.55 -4.45
CA THR A 153 24.37 -13.84 -5.31
C THR A 153 25.55 -14.38 -4.50
N PRO A 154 26.03 -15.61 -4.77
CA PRO A 154 27.14 -16.20 -4.03
C PRO A 154 28.41 -15.33 -4.06
N GLN A 155 29.10 -15.25 -2.93
CA GLN A 155 30.34 -14.47 -2.77
C GLN A 155 31.38 -14.82 -3.84
N SER A 156 31.52 -16.12 -4.16
CA SER A 156 32.46 -16.61 -5.16
C SER A 156 32.18 -16.11 -6.58
N ALA A 157 30.91 -15.84 -6.93
CA ALA A 157 30.49 -15.39 -8.25
C ALA A 157 30.66 -13.88 -8.43
N ARG A 158 30.62 -13.10 -7.33
CA ARG A 158 30.56 -11.64 -7.36
C ARG A 158 31.70 -10.97 -8.14
N SER A 159 32.94 -11.45 -7.96
CA SER A 159 34.10 -10.89 -8.68
C SER A 159 34.03 -11.16 -10.18
N SER A 160 33.60 -12.34 -10.59
CA SER A 160 33.45 -12.69 -12.02
C SER A 160 32.34 -11.87 -12.67
N ILE A 161 31.22 -11.64 -11.96
CA ILE A 161 30.12 -10.83 -12.49
C ILE A 161 30.57 -9.40 -12.75
N ARG A 162 31.21 -8.75 -11.77
CA ARG A 162 31.72 -7.37 -11.92
C ARG A 162 32.63 -7.18 -13.13
N LYS A 163 33.45 -8.17 -13.45
CA LYS A 163 34.44 -8.09 -14.55
C LYS A 163 33.84 -8.44 -15.91
N ASN A 164 32.94 -9.42 -15.97
CA ASN A 164 32.57 -10.07 -17.22
C ASN A 164 31.13 -9.84 -17.68
N ALA A 165 30.22 -9.37 -16.80
CA ALA A 165 28.84 -9.16 -17.18
C ALA A 165 28.67 -7.87 -17.98
N HIS A 166 27.97 -7.95 -19.11
CA HIS A 166 27.59 -6.80 -19.94
C HIS A 166 26.24 -6.24 -19.48
N ILE A 167 25.33 -7.10 -19.04
CA ILE A 167 24.03 -6.74 -18.45
C ILE A 167 24.03 -7.24 -17.01
N VAL A 168 23.85 -6.33 -16.05
CA VAL A 168 23.70 -6.65 -14.63
C VAL A 168 22.27 -6.36 -14.22
N LEU A 169 21.56 -7.42 -13.77
CA LEU A 169 20.21 -7.29 -13.18
C LEU A 169 20.34 -7.18 -11.67
N SER A 170 19.73 -6.16 -11.09
CA SER A 170 19.81 -5.87 -9.66
C SER A 170 18.52 -5.24 -9.15
N ASN A 171 18.53 -4.80 -7.90
CA ASN A 171 17.43 -4.04 -7.30
C ASN A 171 17.98 -2.79 -6.58
N PRO A 172 17.12 -1.79 -6.26
CA PRO A 172 17.57 -0.57 -5.58
C PRO A 172 18.29 -0.83 -4.25
N ASP A 173 17.83 -1.81 -3.46
CA ASP A 173 18.44 -2.16 -2.17
C ASP A 173 19.89 -2.62 -2.34
N MET A 174 20.16 -3.48 -3.32
CA MET A 174 21.53 -3.94 -3.61
C MET A 174 22.40 -2.84 -4.22
N LEU A 175 21.82 -1.99 -5.06
CA LEU A 175 22.52 -0.82 -5.59
C LEU A 175 22.95 0.12 -4.46
N HIS A 176 22.03 0.38 -3.52
CA HIS A 176 22.24 1.22 -2.35
C HIS A 176 23.33 0.70 -1.42
N THR A 177 23.30 -0.59 -1.05
CA THR A 177 24.16 -1.15 0.01
C THR A 177 25.40 -1.86 -0.53
N GLY A 178 25.36 -2.44 -1.73
CA GLY A 178 26.40 -3.36 -2.22
C GLY A 178 27.17 -2.87 -3.45
N VAL A 179 26.62 -1.94 -4.23
CA VAL A 179 27.25 -1.47 -5.47
C VAL A 179 27.84 -0.08 -5.29
N LEU A 180 27.03 0.93 -4.98
CA LEU A 180 27.46 2.33 -4.91
C LEU A 180 28.55 2.57 -3.85
N PRO A 181 28.43 2.08 -2.60
CA PRO A 181 29.47 2.27 -1.61
C PRO A 181 30.79 1.56 -1.95
N HIS A 182 30.73 0.58 -2.86
CA HIS A 182 31.88 -0.19 -3.32
C HIS A 182 32.17 0.05 -4.82
N HIS A 183 31.82 1.23 -5.34
CA HIS A 183 31.91 1.58 -6.75
C HIS A 183 33.32 1.41 -7.35
N THR A 184 34.37 1.51 -6.55
CA THR A 184 35.74 1.27 -6.98
C THR A 184 35.99 -0.14 -7.52
N ASN A 185 35.24 -1.14 -6.99
CA ASN A 185 35.24 -2.52 -7.50
C ASN A 185 34.45 -2.68 -8.82
N TRP A 186 33.71 -1.65 -9.22
CA TRP A 186 32.85 -1.58 -10.40
C TRP A 186 33.33 -0.55 -11.42
N SER A 187 34.58 -0.01 -11.26
CA SER A 187 35.13 1.08 -12.09
C SER A 187 34.99 0.80 -13.58
N ASP A 188 35.40 -0.39 -14.05
CA ASP A 188 35.27 -0.80 -15.44
C ASP A 188 33.79 -0.83 -15.92
N PHE A 189 32.90 -1.36 -15.10
CA PHE A 189 31.48 -1.39 -15.42
C PHE A 189 30.91 0.03 -15.54
N PHE A 190 31.22 0.92 -14.60
CA PHE A 190 30.73 2.29 -14.62
C PHE A 190 31.35 3.12 -15.78
N THR A 191 32.60 2.91 -16.11
CA THR A 191 33.24 3.60 -17.25
C THR A 191 32.49 3.33 -18.57
N HIS A 192 31.95 2.12 -18.73
CA HIS A 192 31.29 1.71 -19.96
C HIS A 192 29.73 1.65 -19.83
N LEU A 193 29.17 2.16 -18.74
CA LEU A 193 27.73 2.13 -18.50
C LEU A 193 26.99 3.02 -19.50
N LYS A 194 26.22 2.39 -20.39
CA LYS A 194 25.51 3.05 -21.49
C LYS A 194 24.02 3.18 -21.23
N PHE A 195 23.41 2.17 -20.57
CA PHE A 195 21.98 2.15 -20.31
C PHE A 195 21.65 1.81 -18.86
N ILE A 196 20.64 2.48 -18.32
CA ILE A 196 19.99 2.12 -17.07
C ILE A 196 18.52 1.83 -17.40
N VAL A 197 18.11 0.58 -17.23
CA VAL A 197 16.71 0.15 -17.41
C VAL A 197 16.04 0.07 -16.04
N ILE A 198 14.91 0.76 -15.87
CA ILE A 198 14.11 0.73 -14.63
C ILE A 198 12.74 0.15 -14.99
N ASP A 199 12.50 -1.10 -14.60
CA ASP A 199 11.23 -1.77 -14.89
C ASP A 199 10.27 -1.69 -13.69
N GLU A 200 8.96 -1.78 -13.97
CA GLU A 200 7.86 -1.63 -12.99
C GLU A 200 8.00 -0.33 -12.16
N MET A 201 8.35 0.78 -12.83
CA MET A 201 8.66 2.08 -12.22
C MET A 201 7.54 2.58 -11.28
N HIS A 202 6.28 2.29 -11.58
CA HIS A 202 5.13 2.68 -10.75
C HIS A 202 5.15 2.13 -9.31
N THR A 203 6.02 1.15 -9.03
CA THR A 203 6.25 0.65 -7.66
C THR A 203 7.13 1.58 -6.83
N TYR A 204 7.90 2.46 -7.49
CA TYR A 204 8.76 3.45 -6.84
C TYR A 204 7.96 4.73 -6.55
N ARG A 205 7.16 4.68 -5.50
CA ARG A 205 6.30 5.77 -5.02
C ARG A 205 6.41 5.93 -3.51
N GLY A 206 5.91 7.05 -2.98
CA GLY A 206 5.97 7.36 -1.55
C GLY A 206 7.40 7.39 -1.03
N VAL A 207 7.60 6.88 0.18
CA VAL A 207 8.93 6.80 0.83
C VAL A 207 9.90 6.00 -0.03
N PHE A 208 9.49 4.83 -0.49
CA PHE A 208 10.36 3.97 -1.30
C PHE A 208 10.81 4.66 -2.58
N GLY A 209 9.90 5.32 -3.29
CA GLY A 209 10.22 6.11 -4.48
C GLY A 209 11.18 7.28 -4.20
N SER A 210 10.98 7.98 -3.09
CA SER A 210 11.83 9.10 -2.65
C SER A 210 13.27 8.64 -2.36
N HIS A 211 13.43 7.49 -1.69
CA HIS A 211 14.75 6.88 -1.53
C HIS A 211 15.35 6.43 -2.86
N VAL A 212 14.57 5.79 -3.74
CA VAL A 212 15.07 5.32 -5.06
C VAL A 212 15.52 6.49 -5.92
N ALA A 213 14.82 7.62 -5.93
CA ALA A 213 15.25 8.83 -6.63
C ALA A 213 16.62 9.31 -6.13
N ASN A 214 16.86 9.31 -4.82
CA ASN A 214 18.16 9.64 -4.26
C ASN A 214 19.25 8.59 -4.56
N VAL A 215 18.89 7.31 -4.64
CA VAL A 215 19.82 6.27 -5.13
C VAL A 215 20.20 6.53 -6.60
N VAL A 216 19.25 6.97 -7.43
CA VAL A 216 19.52 7.36 -8.83
C VAL A 216 20.42 8.59 -8.89
N ARG A 217 20.22 9.63 -8.05
CA ARG A 217 21.15 10.78 -7.93
C ARG A 217 22.59 10.32 -7.67
N ARG A 218 22.76 9.43 -6.69
CA ARG A 218 24.07 8.86 -6.34
C ARG A 218 24.65 8.03 -7.49
N LEU A 219 23.82 7.22 -8.15
CA LEU A 219 24.22 6.43 -9.33
C LEU A 219 24.72 7.33 -10.46
N LYS A 220 24.01 8.41 -10.79
CA LYS A 220 24.42 9.41 -11.79
C LYS A 220 25.74 10.05 -11.40
N ARG A 221 25.90 10.44 -10.13
CA ARG A 221 27.14 11.05 -9.61
C ARG A 221 28.34 10.12 -9.76
N VAL A 222 28.18 8.83 -9.40
CA VAL A 222 29.23 7.83 -9.56
C VAL A 222 29.53 7.55 -11.04
N ALA A 223 28.50 7.39 -11.89
CA ALA A 223 28.70 7.19 -13.33
C ALA A 223 29.47 8.37 -13.97
N ASN A 224 29.07 9.61 -13.67
CA ASN A 224 29.73 10.80 -14.14
C ASN A 224 31.19 10.88 -13.67
N PHE A 225 31.52 10.47 -12.46
CA PHE A 225 32.89 10.40 -11.95
C PHE A 225 33.77 9.47 -12.82
N TYR A 226 33.21 8.38 -13.34
CA TYR A 226 33.89 7.47 -14.27
C TYR A 226 33.79 7.89 -15.75
N GLY A 227 33.18 9.06 -16.04
CA GLY A 227 33.06 9.61 -17.39
C GLY A 227 31.87 9.06 -18.20
N ALA A 228 30.97 8.30 -17.60
CA ALA A 228 29.78 7.80 -18.26
C ALA A 228 28.55 8.72 -18.01
N ASN A 229 27.74 8.86 -19.05
CA ASN A 229 26.41 9.50 -18.98
C ASN A 229 25.38 8.51 -19.55
N PRO A 230 24.86 7.60 -18.72
CA PRO A 230 23.96 6.55 -19.17
C PRO A 230 22.58 7.08 -19.53
N GLN A 231 21.99 6.52 -20.58
CA GLN A 231 20.61 6.78 -21.01
C GLN A 231 19.62 5.96 -20.18
N PHE A 232 18.51 6.58 -19.77
CA PHE A 232 17.46 5.91 -19.01
C PHE A 232 16.36 5.36 -19.91
N ILE A 233 15.98 4.10 -19.66
CA ILE A 233 14.86 3.41 -20.31
C ILE A 233 13.94 2.93 -19.19
N LEU A 234 12.79 3.58 -19.02
CA LEU A 234 11.86 3.24 -17.96
C LEU A 234 10.65 2.47 -18.52
N ALA A 235 10.10 1.57 -17.72
CA ALA A 235 8.88 0.84 -18.04
C ALA A 235 7.93 0.84 -16.83
N SER A 236 6.66 1.06 -17.11
CA SER A 236 5.62 1.18 -16.08
C SER A 236 4.32 0.50 -16.52
N ALA A 237 3.48 0.14 -15.56
CA ALA A 237 2.06 -0.04 -15.81
C ALA A 237 1.41 1.32 -16.08
N THR A 238 0.15 1.30 -16.50
CA THR A 238 -0.63 2.52 -16.70
C THR A 238 -0.93 3.19 -15.35
N ILE A 239 -0.40 4.37 -15.12
CA ILE A 239 -0.66 5.26 -13.98
C ILE A 239 -1.05 6.64 -14.49
N GLY A 240 -1.52 7.55 -13.62
CA GLY A 240 -2.04 8.86 -14.01
C GLY A 240 -0.98 9.87 -14.43
N ASN A 241 0.25 9.74 -13.92
CA ASN A 241 1.35 10.69 -14.14
C ASN A 241 2.69 9.98 -14.48
N PRO A 242 2.76 9.10 -15.49
CA PRO A 242 3.95 8.29 -15.74
C PRO A 242 5.16 9.14 -16.12
N LYS A 243 4.97 10.22 -16.88
CA LYS A 243 6.05 11.13 -17.29
C LYS A 243 6.61 11.90 -16.11
N GLU A 244 5.74 12.50 -15.30
CA GLU A 244 6.13 13.27 -14.11
C GLU A 244 6.89 12.38 -13.10
N LEU A 245 6.37 11.18 -12.83
CA LEU A 245 7.07 10.23 -11.94
C LEU A 245 8.44 9.86 -12.49
N ALA A 246 8.55 9.59 -13.80
CA ALA A 246 9.83 9.27 -14.43
C ALA A 246 10.81 10.43 -14.31
N GLU A 247 10.38 11.66 -14.64
CA GLU A 247 11.20 12.87 -14.54
C GLU A 247 11.61 13.17 -13.09
N ASN A 248 10.75 12.93 -12.10
CA ASN A 248 11.10 13.07 -10.68
C ASN A 248 12.10 12.00 -10.19
N LEU A 249 12.07 10.79 -10.77
CA LEU A 249 13.01 9.72 -10.39
C LEU A 249 14.40 9.89 -11.00
N VAL A 250 14.48 10.35 -12.26
CA VAL A 250 15.77 10.45 -12.98
C VAL A 250 16.29 11.87 -13.10
N GLU A 251 15.44 12.88 -12.83
CA GLU A 251 15.73 14.32 -12.94
C GLU A 251 16.29 14.71 -14.33
N GLU A 252 15.69 14.15 -15.35
CA GLU A 252 15.98 14.43 -16.75
C GLU A 252 14.71 14.37 -17.58
N PRO A 253 14.63 15.10 -18.71
CA PRO A 253 13.49 14.99 -19.62
C PRO A 253 13.34 13.57 -20.16
N VAL A 254 12.08 13.10 -20.21
CA VAL A 254 11.73 11.75 -20.66
C VAL A 254 10.65 11.81 -21.74
N HIS A 255 10.81 11.05 -22.81
CA HIS A 255 9.78 10.88 -23.85
C HIS A 255 8.77 9.81 -23.41
N LEU A 256 7.48 10.15 -23.40
CA LEU A 256 6.39 9.27 -22.98
C LEU A 256 5.83 8.49 -24.17
N ILE A 257 5.75 7.15 -24.01
CA ILE A 257 5.14 6.21 -24.97
C ILE A 257 3.97 5.51 -24.29
N GLU A 258 2.73 5.85 -24.66
CA GLU A 258 1.50 5.32 -24.07
C GLU A 258 0.72 4.43 -25.03
N ASP A 259 0.85 4.62 -26.35
CA ASP A 259 0.10 3.88 -27.35
C ASP A 259 0.52 2.42 -27.41
N ASP A 260 -0.37 1.54 -26.93
CA ASP A 260 -0.14 0.11 -26.87
C ASP A 260 -0.60 -0.57 -28.17
N GLY A 261 0.33 -0.84 -29.08
CA GLY A 261 0.06 -1.54 -30.35
C GLY A 261 -0.07 -3.06 -30.23
N SER A 262 -0.09 -3.65 -29.03
CA SER A 262 -0.18 -5.09 -28.87
C SER A 262 -1.57 -5.63 -29.16
N ALA A 263 -1.62 -6.85 -29.75
CA ALA A 263 -2.89 -7.55 -29.95
C ALA A 263 -3.49 -8.01 -28.62
N ARG A 264 -4.80 -7.87 -28.49
CA ARG A 264 -5.54 -8.35 -27.30
C ARG A 264 -6.85 -8.99 -27.70
N GLY A 265 -7.19 -10.09 -27.05
CA GLY A 265 -8.53 -10.68 -27.09
C GLY A 265 -9.55 -9.87 -26.28
N PRO A 266 -10.83 -10.23 -26.37
CA PRO A 266 -11.88 -9.59 -25.59
C PRO A 266 -11.68 -9.87 -24.12
N ARG A 267 -11.81 -8.81 -23.28
CA ARG A 267 -11.65 -8.91 -21.82
C ARG A 267 -12.90 -8.40 -21.13
N HIS A 268 -13.39 -9.20 -20.19
CA HIS A 268 -14.51 -8.84 -19.34
C HIS A 268 -13.97 -8.44 -17.98
N PHE A 269 -14.36 -7.27 -17.49
CA PHE A 269 -14.13 -6.86 -16.12
C PHE A 269 -15.47 -6.73 -15.41
N ILE A 270 -15.62 -7.43 -14.29
CA ILE A 270 -16.86 -7.52 -13.52
C ILE A 270 -16.60 -7.03 -12.12
N ILE A 271 -17.49 -6.17 -11.60
CA ILE A 271 -17.56 -5.85 -10.18
C ILE A 271 -18.74 -6.63 -9.60
N TYR A 272 -18.41 -7.53 -8.68
CA TYR A 272 -19.39 -8.34 -7.95
C TYR A 272 -19.51 -7.80 -6.52
N ASN A 273 -20.70 -7.37 -6.13
CA ASN A 273 -20.97 -6.87 -4.78
C ASN A 273 -21.77 -7.92 -3.99
N PRO A 274 -21.17 -8.60 -2.99
CA PRO A 274 -21.86 -9.63 -2.22
C PRO A 274 -23.18 -9.14 -1.64
N PRO A 275 -24.24 -9.99 -1.61
CA PRO A 275 -25.57 -9.59 -1.14
C PRO A 275 -25.57 -9.21 0.35
N ILE A 276 -26.44 -8.28 0.70
CA ILE A 276 -26.70 -7.89 2.09
C ILE A 276 -27.44 -9.03 2.79
N THR A 277 -26.94 -9.46 3.93
CA THR A 277 -27.55 -10.50 4.79
C THR A 277 -28.38 -9.91 5.91
N ASP A 278 -28.06 -8.70 6.36
CA ASP A 278 -28.80 -7.93 7.36
C ASP A 278 -28.82 -6.46 6.94
N GLU A 279 -29.99 -5.98 6.53
CA GLU A 279 -30.15 -4.60 6.06
C GLU A 279 -30.01 -3.58 7.19
N SER A 280 -30.42 -3.91 8.41
CA SER A 280 -30.38 -2.99 9.54
C SER A 280 -28.96 -2.70 9.99
N LEU A 281 -28.11 -3.70 9.95
CA LEU A 281 -26.68 -3.62 10.30
C LEU A 281 -25.78 -3.36 9.09
N GLY A 282 -26.33 -3.36 7.88
CA GLY A 282 -25.55 -3.23 6.64
C GLY A 282 -24.57 -4.38 6.42
N LEU A 283 -24.83 -5.55 6.98
CA LEU A 283 -23.93 -6.70 6.89
C LEU A 283 -24.09 -7.41 5.54
N ARG A 284 -22.96 -7.70 4.89
CA ARG A 284 -22.89 -8.43 3.63
C ARG A 284 -22.29 -9.83 3.81
N LYS A 285 -22.58 -10.72 2.87
CA LYS A 285 -21.85 -11.99 2.76
C LYS A 285 -20.35 -11.72 2.62
N SER A 286 -19.55 -12.62 3.17
CA SER A 286 -18.09 -12.53 3.09
C SER A 286 -17.61 -12.53 1.64
N SER A 287 -16.87 -11.49 1.24
CA SER A 287 -16.23 -11.40 -0.08
C SER A 287 -15.28 -12.57 -0.35
N LEU A 288 -14.65 -13.09 0.71
CA LEU A 288 -13.76 -14.23 0.64
C LEU A 288 -14.54 -15.50 0.25
N LEU A 289 -15.68 -15.78 0.90
CA LEU A 289 -16.50 -16.95 0.58
C LEU A 289 -17.17 -16.84 -0.79
N GLU A 290 -17.61 -15.65 -1.19
CA GLU A 290 -18.12 -15.43 -2.55
C GLU A 290 -17.01 -15.57 -3.61
N GLY A 291 -15.79 -15.11 -3.32
CA GLY A 291 -14.63 -15.33 -4.17
C GLY A 291 -14.29 -16.82 -4.33
N VAL A 292 -14.36 -17.60 -3.24
CA VAL A 292 -14.22 -19.08 -3.28
C VAL A 292 -15.29 -19.69 -4.16
N ARG A 293 -16.55 -19.30 -4.03
CA ARG A 293 -17.67 -19.81 -4.83
C ARG A 293 -17.46 -19.56 -6.32
N LEU A 294 -17.08 -18.34 -6.71
CA LEU A 294 -16.81 -18.00 -8.10
C LEU A 294 -15.57 -18.77 -8.64
N ALA A 295 -14.53 -18.94 -7.82
CA ALA A 295 -13.36 -19.76 -8.19
C ALA A 295 -13.73 -21.22 -8.39
N GLN A 296 -14.63 -21.77 -7.59
CA GLN A 296 -15.16 -23.14 -7.76
C GLN A 296 -15.92 -23.27 -9.08
N ASP A 297 -16.69 -22.26 -9.48
CA ASP A 297 -17.40 -22.27 -10.77
C ASP A 297 -16.41 -22.30 -11.94
N LEU A 298 -15.34 -21.49 -11.89
CA LEU A 298 -14.27 -21.52 -12.89
C LEU A 298 -13.58 -22.88 -12.94
N LEU A 299 -13.24 -23.42 -11.80
CA LEU A 299 -12.55 -24.70 -11.65
C LEU A 299 -13.41 -25.88 -12.14
N ARG A 300 -14.74 -25.87 -11.90
CA ARG A 300 -15.69 -26.86 -12.44
C ARG A 300 -15.78 -26.84 -13.96
N ASN A 301 -15.53 -25.68 -14.56
CA ASN A 301 -15.57 -25.48 -16.00
C ASN A 301 -14.19 -25.56 -16.66
N ASP A 302 -13.18 -26.08 -15.94
CA ASP A 302 -11.79 -26.24 -16.40
C ASP A 302 -11.14 -24.93 -16.89
N VAL A 303 -11.53 -23.79 -16.29
CA VAL A 303 -10.94 -22.47 -16.56
C VAL A 303 -9.78 -22.24 -15.60
N GLN A 304 -8.58 -22.15 -16.16
CA GLN A 304 -7.40 -21.84 -15.36
C GLN A 304 -7.48 -20.41 -14.78
N SER A 305 -7.27 -20.25 -13.47
CA SER A 305 -7.54 -18.99 -12.79
C SER A 305 -6.53 -18.64 -11.70
N VAL A 306 -6.45 -17.34 -11.39
CA VAL A 306 -5.78 -16.82 -10.20
C VAL A 306 -6.80 -16.16 -9.28
N VAL A 307 -6.66 -16.38 -7.97
CA VAL A 307 -7.44 -15.70 -6.92
C VAL A 307 -6.49 -14.85 -6.10
N PHE A 308 -6.63 -13.53 -6.17
CA PHE A 308 -5.86 -12.60 -5.37
C PHE A 308 -6.55 -12.34 -4.03
N ALA A 309 -5.80 -12.46 -2.95
CA ALA A 309 -6.27 -12.15 -1.60
C ALA A 309 -5.32 -11.15 -0.91
N ARG A 310 -5.87 -10.25 -0.11
CA ARG A 310 -5.16 -9.09 0.46
C ARG A 310 -4.11 -9.46 1.53
N SER A 311 -4.22 -10.62 2.16
CA SER A 311 -3.30 -11.04 3.22
C SER A 311 -2.86 -12.48 3.07
N ARG A 312 -1.68 -12.81 3.62
CA ARG A 312 -1.17 -14.19 3.67
C ARG A 312 -2.18 -15.14 4.32
N ARG A 313 -2.86 -14.70 5.39
CA ARG A 313 -3.90 -15.46 6.07
C ARG A 313 -5.10 -15.73 5.16
N SER A 314 -5.58 -14.72 4.43
CA SER A 314 -6.69 -14.87 3.49
C SER A 314 -6.36 -15.87 2.39
N VAL A 315 -5.10 -15.89 1.90
CA VAL A 315 -4.62 -16.88 0.92
C VAL A 315 -4.78 -18.31 1.48
N GLU A 316 -4.34 -18.56 2.70
CA GLU A 316 -4.42 -19.89 3.32
C GLU A 316 -5.87 -20.34 3.56
N ILE A 317 -6.75 -19.41 3.96
CA ILE A 317 -8.17 -19.69 4.16
C ILE A 317 -8.85 -20.04 2.82
N VAL A 318 -8.63 -19.23 1.77
CA VAL A 318 -9.18 -19.51 0.43
C VAL A 318 -8.66 -20.81 -0.10
N LEU A 319 -7.34 -21.08 0.04
CA LEU A 319 -6.71 -22.32 -0.37
C LEU A 319 -7.35 -23.53 0.30
N LYS A 320 -7.51 -23.48 1.63
CA LYS A 320 -8.15 -24.54 2.40
C LYS A 320 -9.57 -24.84 1.91
N TYR A 321 -10.40 -23.81 1.75
CA TYR A 321 -11.78 -23.97 1.28
C TYR A 321 -11.87 -24.51 -0.15
N LEU A 322 -10.94 -24.12 -1.03
CA LEU A 322 -10.90 -24.66 -2.39
C LEU A 322 -10.44 -26.12 -2.43
N GLN A 323 -9.49 -26.53 -1.59
CA GLN A 323 -8.98 -27.89 -1.49
C GLN A 323 -9.98 -28.85 -0.84
N GLU A 324 -10.74 -28.40 0.17
CA GLU A 324 -11.77 -29.18 0.85
C GLU A 324 -13.05 -29.38 0.01
N SER A 325 -13.16 -28.66 -1.12
CA SER A 325 -14.35 -28.74 -2.00
C SER A 325 -14.40 -30.06 -2.78
N PRO A 326 -15.59 -30.73 -2.89
CA PRO A 326 -15.73 -31.99 -3.61
C PRO A 326 -15.35 -31.85 -5.10
N SER A 327 -14.65 -32.83 -5.65
CA SER A 327 -14.35 -32.92 -7.09
C SER A 327 -15.62 -33.12 -7.93
N PRO A 328 -15.73 -32.51 -9.15
CA PRO A 328 -16.90 -32.66 -10.02
C PRO A 328 -17.26 -34.12 -10.43
N GLY A 329 -16.33 -35.04 -10.24
CA GLY A 329 -16.52 -36.45 -10.60
C GLY A 329 -16.84 -37.40 -9.44
N GLY A 330 -17.12 -36.86 -8.20
CA GLY A 330 -17.49 -37.70 -7.04
C GLY A 330 -16.36 -38.62 -6.51
N ARG A 331 -15.14 -38.46 -6.93
CA ARG A 331 -13.97 -39.22 -6.48
C ARG A 331 -13.12 -38.32 -5.56
N GLY A 332 -13.42 -38.35 -4.28
CA GLY A 332 -12.54 -37.81 -3.23
C GLY A 332 -12.30 -36.28 -3.23
N VAL A 333 -11.59 -35.81 -2.25
CA VAL A 333 -11.04 -34.45 -2.15
C VAL A 333 -10.15 -34.18 -3.36
N ARG A 334 -10.23 -33.00 -3.98
CA ARG A 334 -9.36 -32.60 -5.10
C ARG A 334 -7.90 -32.74 -4.71
N GLY A 335 -7.09 -33.28 -5.62
CA GLY A 335 -5.66 -33.46 -5.38
C GLY A 335 -4.98 -32.14 -5.06
N GLU A 336 -4.08 -32.14 -4.09
CA GLU A 336 -3.28 -30.98 -3.68
C GLU A 336 -2.54 -30.30 -4.87
N GLY A 337 -2.40 -30.98 -6.01
CA GLY A 337 -1.72 -30.49 -7.21
C GLY A 337 -2.54 -29.49 -8.06
N GLU A 338 -3.88 -29.57 -8.08
CA GLU A 338 -4.72 -28.70 -8.94
C GLU A 338 -4.92 -27.28 -8.38
N VAL A 339 -4.90 -27.12 -7.06
CA VAL A 339 -5.07 -25.84 -6.37
C VAL A 339 -3.87 -25.61 -5.46
N ARG A 340 -3.13 -24.53 -5.72
CA ARG A 340 -1.91 -24.19 -4.98
C ARG A 340 -1.96 -22.77 -4.44
N GLY A 341 -1.31 -22.54 -3.30
CA GLY A 341 -1.05 -21.20 -2.78
C GLY A 341 0.22 -20.62 -3.39
N TYR A 342 0.31 -19.27 -3.47
CA TYR A 342 1.53 -18.57 -3.88
C TYR A 342 1.66 -17.26 -3.11
N ARG A 343 2.68 -17.15 -2.26
CA ARG A 343 2.92 -15.97 -1.44
C ARG A 343 4.39 -15.79 -1.07
N SER A 344 4.75 -14.62 -0.63
CA SER A 344 6.04 -14.37 0.03
C SER A 344 6.15 -15.27 1.28
N GLY A 345 7.31 -15.90 1.47
CA GLY A 345 7.53 -16.89 2.54
C GLY A 345 7.58 -18.34 2.05
N TYR A 346 7.09 -18.64 0.85
CA TYR A 346 7.34 -19.96 0.24
C TYR A 346 8.79 -20.05 -0.26
N LEU A 347 9.37 -21.24 -0.12
CA LEU A 347 10.74 -21.48 -0.56
C LEU A 347 10.89 -21.27 -2.08
N PRO A 348 12.02 -20.77 -2.57
CA PRO A 348 12.21 -20.47 -4.00
C PRO A 348 11.95 -21.65 -4.93
N HIS A 349 12.25 -22.87 -4.51
CA HIS A 349 12.01 -24.07 -5.32
C HIS A 349 10.50 -24.38 -5.42
N GLN A 350 9.73 -24.22 -4.32
CA GLN A 350 8.29 -24.42 -4.31
C GLN A 350 7.59 -23.42 -5.24
N ARG A 351 8.00 -22.14 -5.21
CA ARG A 351 7.45 -21.12 -6.11
C ARG A 351 7.67 -21.49 -7.58
N ARG A 352 8.89 -21.90 -7.94
CA ARG A 352 9.21 -22.32 -9.32
C ARG A 352 8.42 -23.55 -9.76
N GLU A 353 8.15 -24.49 -8.86
CA GLU A 353 7.30 -25.66 -9.14
C GLU A 353 5.86 -25.25 -9.45
N ILE A 354 5.30 -24.30 -8.67
CA ILE A 354 3.95 -23.77 -8.89
C ILE A 354 3.87 -23.00 -10.22
N GLU A 355 4.84 -22.14 -10.51
CA GLU A 355 4.95 -21.40 -11.77
C GLU A 355 5.02 -22.33 -12.98
N LYS A 356 5.83 -23.37 -12.88
CA LYS A 356 5.91 -24.41 -13.92
C LYS A 356 4.57 -25.15 -14.05
N GLY A 357 3.96 -25.55 -12.94
CA GLY A 357 2.67 -26.25 -12.94
C GLY A 357 1.55 -25.41 -13.55
N LEU A 358 1.59 -24.08 -13.39
CA LEU A 358 0.66 -23.15 -14.06
C LEU A 358 0.89 -23.12 -15.58
N ARG A 359 2.14 -22.99 -16.03
CA ARG A 359 2.48 -23.00 -17.47
C ARG A 359 2.12 -24.32 -18.14
N ASP A 360 2.35 -25.43 -17.45
CA ASP A 360 2.06 -26.79 -17.95
C ASP A 360 0.56 -27.14 -17.86
N GLY A 361 -0.28 -26.26 -17.28
CA GLY A 361 -1.73 -26.48 -17.09
C GLY A 361 -2.09 -27.53 -16.04
N ILE A 362 -1.12 -27.97 -15.22
CA ILE A 362 -1.31 -28.93 -14.11
C ILE A 362 -2.01 -28.21 -12.93
N VAL A 363 -1.54 -27.02 -12.59
CA VAL A 363 -2.19 -26.17 -11.60
C VAL A 363 -3.32 -25.41 -12.29
N LYS A 364 -4.55 -25.66 -11.86
CA LYS A 364 -5.77 -25.06 -12.42
C LYS A 364 -6.13 -23.74 -11.74
N THR A 365 -5.92 -23.67 -10.43
CA THR A 365 -6.18 -22.45 -9.66
C THR A 365 -5.02 -22.15 -8.73
N VAL A 366 -4.52 -20.94 -8.77
CA VAL A 366 -3.53 -20.43 -7.81
C VAL A 366 -4.16 -19.35 -6.94
N VAL A 367 -3.99 -19.47 -5.63
CA VAL A 367 -4.39 -18.43 -4.67
C VAL A 367 -3.16 -17.65 -4.25
N ALA A 368 -3.14 -16.35 -4.51
CA ALA A 368 -1.94 -15.55 -4.32
C ALA A 368 -2.20 -14.24 -3.55
N THR A 369 -1.15 -13.71 -2.93
CA THR A 369 -1.07 -12.30 -2.58
C THR A 369 -0.65 -11.48 -3.81
N ASN A 370 -0.34 -10.19 -3.65
CA ASN A 370 0.27 -9.35 -4.69
C ASN A 370 1.62 -9.91 -5.25
N ALA A 371 2.14 -11.00 -4.69
CA ALA A 371 3.37 -11.66 -5.17
C ALA A 371 3.28 -12.14 -6.63
N LEU A 372 2.07 -12.43 -7.16
CA LEU A 372 1.83 -12.75 -8.58
C LEU A 372 1.31 -11.55 -9.39
N GLU A 373 1.24 -10.36 -8.81
CA GLU A 373 0.82 -9.14 -9.50
C GLU A 373 1.87 -8.65 -10.48
N LEU A 374 3.14 -8.70 -10.11
CA LEU A 374 4.26 -8.22 -10.92
C LEU A 374 4.75 -9.28 -11.91
N GLY A 375 5.08 -8.87 -13.09
CA GLY A 375 5.78 -9.38 -14.28
C GLY A 375 6.16 -10.86 -14.44
N ILE A 376 5.91 -11.75 -13.48
CA ILE A 376 6.28 -13.16 -13.56
C ILE A 376 5.46 -13.84 -14.66
N ASP A 377 6.11 -14.62 -15.51
CA ASP A 377 5.44 -15.40 -16.57
C ASP A 377 4.84 -16.71 -16.02
N ILE A 378 3.52 -16.67 -15.81
CA ILE A 378 2.72 -17.81 -15.33
C ILE A 378 1.83 -18.44 -16.43
N GLY A 379 2.04 -18.07 -17.70
CA GLY A 379 1.19 -18.51 -18.79
C GLY A 379 -0.10 -17.69 -18.96
N GLY A 380 -0.97 -18.12 -19.85
CA GLY A 380 -2.25 -17.45 -20.16
C GLY A 380 -3.38 -17.98 -19.28
N LEU A 381 -3.74 -17.27 -18.22
CA LEU A 381 -4.90 -17.61 -17.40
C LEU A 381 -6.19 -17.11 -18.05
N GLY A 382 -7.27 -17.92 -17.96
CA GLY A 382 -8.61 -17.54 -18.46
C GLY A 382 -9.34 -16.59 -17.52
N ALA A 383 -9.03 -16.59 -16.21
CA ALA A 383 -9.73 -15.78 -15.23
C ALA A 383 -8.83 -15.26 -14.10
N ALA A 384 -9.18 -14.07 -13.57
CA ALA A 384 -8.62 -13.52 -12.35
C ALA A 384 -9.76 -13.11 -11.40
N ILE A 385 -9.68 -13.49 -10.14
CA ILE A 385 -10.60 -13.07 -9.08
C ILE A 385 -9.83 -12.22 -8.09
N LEU A 386 -10.28 -11.00 -7.84
CA LEU A 386 -9.74 -10.09 -6.84
C LEU A 386 -10.69 -10.09 -5.63
N VAL A 387 -10.24 -10.62 -4.50
CA VAL A 387 -11.04 -10.64 -3.26
C VAL A 387 -10.78 -9.35 -2.50
N GLY A 388 -11.65 -8.37 -2.70
CA GLY A 388 -11.52 -6.98 -2.29
C GLY A 388 -10.67 -6.16 -3.28
N TYR A 389 -10.83 -4.86 -3.23
CA TYR A 389 -10.03 -3.92 -4.00
C TYR A 389 -8.59 -3.90 -3.49
N PRO A 390 -7.56 -4.03 -4.34
CA PRO A 390 -6.18 -4.19 -3.90
C PRO A 390 -5.49 -2.90 -3.41
N GLY A 391 -6.22 -1.82 -3.27
CA GLY A 391 -5.73 -0.53 -2.77
C GLY A 391 -5.49 0.52 -3.87
N THR A 392 -5.19 0.12 -5.10
CA THR A 392 -5.03 1.04 -6.24
C THR A 392 -5.66 0.49 -7.51
N VAL A 393 -6.11 1.37 -8.42
CA VAL A 393 -6.63 1.01 -9.75
C VAL A 393 -5.52 0.37 -10.59
N ALA A 394 -4.28 0.86 -10.44
CA ALA A 394 -3.12 0.28 -11.11
C ALA A 394 -2.90 -1.19 -10.72
N SER A 395 -2.90 -1.50 -9.42
CA SER A 395 -2.80 -2.87 -8.90
C SER A 395 -3.97 -3.73 -9.36
N ALA A 396 -5.21 -3.22 -9.29
CA ALA A 396 -6.39 -3.94 -9.76
C ALA A 396 -6.30 -4.27 -11.26
N ARG A 397 -5.84 -3.35 -12.10
CA ARG A 397 -5.61 -3.57 -13.53
C ARG A 397 -4.49 -4.57 -13.79
N GLN A 398 -3.42 -4.56 -12.99
CA GLN A 398 -2.32 -5.53 -13.10
C GLN A 398 -2.78 -6.94 -12.72
N GLN A 399 -3.49 -7.08 -11.60
CA GLN A 399 -4.07 -8.36 -11.17
C GLN A 399 -5.07 -8.88 -12.20
N ALA A 400 -5.97 -8.03 -12.70
CA ALA A 400 -6.88 -8.36 -13.78
C ALA A 400 -6.15 -8.74 -15.07
N GLY A 401 -5.03 -8.08 -15.37
CA GLY A 401 -4.18 -8.33 -16.52
C GLY A 401 -3.44 -9.66 -16.48
N ARG A 402 -3.48 -10.40 -15.37
CA ARG A 402 -3.00 -11.78 -15.29
C ARG A 402 -3.89 -12.75 -16.07
N ALA A 403 -5.17 -12.39 -16.24
CA ALA A 403 -6.06 -13.07 -17.17
C ALA A 403 -5.95 -12.49 -18.59
N GLY A 404 -5.97 -13.35 -19.61
CA GLY A 404 -6.05 -12.95 -21.01
C GLY A 404 -4.72 -12.60 -21.67
N ARG A 405 -3.70 -13.40 -21.46
CA ARG A 405 -2.50 -13.37 -22.31
C ARG A 405 -2.85 -14.04 -23.63
N GLY A 406 -2.92 -13.28 -24.71
CA GLY A 406 -3.21 -13.76 -26.06
C GLY A 406 -4.55 -13.26 -26.61
N LEU A 407 -5.08 -13.95 -27.61
CA LEU A 407 -6.30 -13.58 -28.34
C LEU A 407 -7.57 -14.19 -27.76
N GLU A 408 -7.47 -15.07 -26.76
CA GLU A 408 -8.63 -15.72 -26.15
C GLU A 408 -9.37 -14.76 -25.21
N SER A 409 -10.68 -15.03 -25.02
CA SER A 409 -11.51 -14.29 -24.08
C SER A 409 -11.09 -14.56 -22.66
N ALA A 410 -11.04 -13.49 -21.84
CA ALA A 410 -10.69 -13.58 -20.45
C ALA A 410 -11.61 -12.77 -19.54
N VAL A 411 -11.69 -13.13 -18.24
CA VAL A 411 -12.52 -12.45 -17.27
C VAL A 411 -11.72 -12.07 -16.02
N ALA A 412 -11.91 -10.85 -15.55
CA ALA A 412 -11.50 -10.43 -14.23
C ALA A 412 -12.75 -10.11 -13.40
N VAL A 413 -12.81 -10.62 -12.16
CA VAL A 413 -13.93 -10.37 -11.24
C VAL A 413 -13.38 -9.77 -9.96
N MET A 414 -13.73 -8.52 -9.68
CA MET A 414 -13.47 -7.89 -8.37
C MET A 414 -14.66 -8.15 -7.46
N VAL A 415 -14.45 -8.89 -6.38
CA VAL A 415 -15.46 -9.19 -5.37
C VAL A 415 -15.33 -8.16 -4.26
N ALA A 416 -16.24 -7.18 -4.22
CA ALA A 416 -16.19 -6.08 -3.28
C ALA A 416 -16.31 -6.57 -1.82
N SER A 417 -15.48 -6.05 -0.94
CA SER A 417 -15.60 -6.27 0.51
C SER A 417 -16.56 -5.27 1.14
N ALA A 418 -16.82 -5.40 2.44
CA ALA A 418 -17.61 -4.43 3.18
C ALA A 418 -16.84 -3.15 3.53
N SER A 419 -15.63 -2.91 3.00
CA SER A 419 -14.89 -1.66 3.25
C SER A 419 -15.54 -0.48 2.51
N PRO A 420 -15.46 0.77 3.03
CA PRO A 420 -16.02 1.95 2.36
C PRO A 420 -15.52 2.11 0.94
N LEU A 421 -14.23 1.90 0.72
CA LEU A 421 -13.60 2.05 -0.60
C LEU A 421 -14.14 1.04 -1.62
N ASP A 422 -14.26 -0.24 -1.23
CA ASP A 422 -14.82 -1.28 -2.11
C ASP A 422 -16.28 -0.98 -2.43
N GLN A 423 -17.07 -0.52 -1.44
CA GLN A 423 -18.47 -0.17 -1.62
C GLN A 423 -18.63 1.08 -2.48
N PHE A 424 -17.76 2.09 -2.30
CA PHE A 424 -17.74 3.24 -3.19
C PHE A 424 -17.54 2.83 -4.66
N LEU A 425 -16.53 1.99 -4.94
CA LEU A 425 -16.28 1.51 -6.30
C LEU A 425 -17.39 0.61 -6.86
N ALA A 426 -18.10 -0.11 -5.98
CA ALA A 426 -19.25 -0.93 -6.41
C ALA A 426 -20.46 -0.08 -6.79
N HIS A 427 -20.67 1.08 -6.16
CA HIS A 427 -21.75 2.02 -6.49
C HIS A 427 -21.35 3.02 -7.60
N HIS A 428 -20.07 3.36 -7.70
CA HIS A 428 -19.50 4.28 -8.68
C HIS A 428 -18.44 3.59 -9.58
N PRO A 429 -18.85 2.60 -10.39
CA PRO A 429 -17.92 1.84 -11.23
C PRO A 429 -17.21 2.70 -12.28
N GLU A 430 -17.79 3.84 -12.68
CA GLU A 430 -17.16 4.82 -13.58
C GLU A 430 -15.83 5.35 -13.01
N TYR A 431 -15.69 5.41 -11.69
CA TYR A 431 -14.46 5.83 -11.04
C TYR A 431 -13.29 4.89 -11.36
N PHE A 432 -13.59 3.58 -11.43
CA PHE A 432 -12.61 2.56 -11.78
C PHE A 432 -12.33 2.51 -13.29
N PHE A 433 -13.37 2.70 -14.13
CA PHE A 433 -13.26 2.45 -15.55
C PHE A 433 -12.93 3.69 -16.39
N GLU A 434 -13.42 4.88 -16.01
CA GLU A 434 -13.44 6.08 -16.87
C GLU A 434 -12.46 7.16 -16.41
N ARG A 435 -12.04 7.14 -15.14
CA ARG A 435 -11.06 8.11 -14.66
C ARG A 435 -9.62 7.68 -14.97
N SER A 436 -8.76 8.70 -15.09
CA SER A 436 -7.32 8.47 -15.11
C SER A 436 -6.90 7.74 -13.84
N PRO A 437 -5.98 6.78 -13.91
CA PRO A 437 -5.43 6.14 -12.73
C PRO A 437 -4.88 7.16 -11.75
N GLU A 438 -4.71 6.73 -10.50
CA GLU A 438 -4.14 7.53 -9.43
C GLU A 438 -2.74 8.06 -9.79
N GLN A 439 -2.34 9.15 -9.16
CA GLN A 439 -1.02 9.75 -9.33
C GLN A 439 -0.03 9.19 -8.32
N ALA A 440 1.09 8.68 -8.80
CA ALA A 440 2.20 8.25 -7.95
C ALA A 440 2.98 9.48 -7.48
N LEU A 441 3.10 9.66 -6.17
CA LEU A 441 3.83 10.77 -5.56
C LEU A 441 5.19 10.30 -5.06
N VAL A 442 6.21 11.13 -5.28
CA VAL A 442 7.56 11.00 -4.70
C VAL A 442 8.04 12.37 -4.27
N ASN A 443 8.79 12.43 -3.19
CA ASN A 443 9.45 13.63 -2.70
C ASN A 443 10.94 13.35 -2.52
N PRO A 444 11.78 13.48 -3.57
CA PRO A 444 13.22 13.25 -3.48
C PRO A 444 13.94 14.23 -2.54
N ASP A 445 13.37 15.42 -2.35
CA ASP A 445 13.94 16.51 -1.56
C ASP A 445 13.47 16.49 -0.09
N HIS A 446 12.75 15.45 0.31
CA HIS A 446 12.39 15.21 1.70
C HIS A 446 13.63 15.24 2.60
N LEU A 447 13.70 16.20 3.53
CA LEU A 447 14.93 16.57 4.25
C LEU A 447 15.60 15.38 4.94
N LEU A 448 14.85 14.54 5.65
CA LEU A 448 15.42 13.40 6.37
C LEU A 448 16.01 12.36 5.40
N ILE A 449 15.27 12.02 4.35
CA ILE A 449 15.72 11.10 3.31
C ILE A 449 16.95 11.67 2.59
N LEU A 450 16.89 12.95 2.23
CA LEU A 450 17.99 13.64 1.55
C LEU A 450 19.28 13.65 2.37
N LEU A 451 19.21 14.00 3.67
CA LEU A 451 20.37 14.01 4.57
C LEU A 451 21.01 12.61 4.69
N GLU A 452 20.21 11.56 4.79
CA GLU A 452 20.70 10.18 4.79
C GLU A 452 21.45 9.84 3.50
N HIS A 453 20.90 10.24 2.35
CA HIS A 453 21.57 10.01 1.07
C HIS A 453 22.77 10.94 0.80
N LEU A 454 22.82 12.13 1.37
CA LEU A 454 24.02 12.99 1.34
C LEU A 454 25.17 12.35 2.12
N ARG A 455 24.90 11.73 3.29
CA ARG A 455 25.88 10.93 4.03
C ARG A 455 26.46 9.82 3.16
N CYS A 456 25.60 9.05 2.50
CA CYS A 456 25.99 7.97 1.59
C CYS A 456 26.80 8.52 0.40
N ALA A 457 26.32 9.58 -0.22
CA ALA A 457 26.99 10.20 -1.39
C ALA A 457 28.38 10.74 -1.05
N MET A 458 28.56 11.29 0.16
CA MET A 458 29.85 11.77 0.65
C MET A 458 30.82 10.61 0.97
N PHE A 459 30.31 9.51 1.52
CA PHE A 459 31.08 8.27 1.73
C PHE A 459 31.60 7.70 0.40
N GLU A 460 30.77 7.73 -0.65
CA GLU A 460 31.12 7.23 -1.98
C GLU A 460 32.14 8.11 -2.67
N LEU A 461 31.88 9.40 -2.70
CA LEU A 461 32.74 10.41 -3.34
C LEU A 461 32.70 11.70 -2.52
N PRO A 462 33.86 12.32 -2.17
CA PRO A 462 33.86 13.61 -1.51
C PRO A 462 33.11 14.67 -2.34
N PHE A 463 32.34 15.55 -1.70
CA PHE A 463 31.71 16.69 -2.38
C PHE A 463 32.70 17.81 -2.54
N GLN A 464 32.69 18.46 -3.72
CA GLN A 464 33.43 19.71 -3.92
C GLN A 464 32.54 20.89 -3.43
N LYS A 465 33.20 21.94 -2.96
CA LYS A 465 32.48 23.18 -2.68
C LYS A 465 31.91 23.73 -3.98
N GLY A 466 30.64 24.11 -3.97
CA GLY A 466 29.92 24.53 -5.17
C GLY A 466 29.32 23.38 -5.98
N GLU A 467 29.39 22.14 -5.49
CA GLU A 467 28.75 20.99 -6.12
C GLU A 467 27.29 20.86 -5.65
N GLY A 468 26.34 20.71 -6.59
CA GLY A 468 24.95 20.38 -6.32
C GLY A 468 24.72 18.88 -6.15
N PHE A 469 23.49 18.48 -5.81
CA PHE A 469 23.09 17.08 -5.72
C PHE A 469 21.73 16.87 -6.40
N GLY A 470 21.74 16.27 -7.57
CA GLY A 470 20.55 16.20 -8.42
C GLY A 470 20.10 17.60 -8.87
N SER A 471 18.81 17.88 -8.73
CA SER A 471 18.21 19.19 -9.04
C SER A 471 18.46 20.26 -7.95
N ILE A 472 18.99 19.86 -6.78
CA ILE A 472 19.20 20.76 -5.65
C ILE A 472 20.41 21.65 -5.89
N PRO A 473 20.26 22.99 -5.76
CA PRO A 473 21.33 23.96 -6.01
C PRO A 473 22.49 23.79 -5.02
N ALA A 474 23.69 24.14 -5.48
CA ALA A 474 24.91 24.02 -4.68
C ALA A 474 24.87 24.75 -3.33
N HIS A 475 24.24 25.95 -3.25
CA HIS A 475 24.18 26.72 -2.00
C HIS A 475 23.40 25.96 -0.92
N THR A 476 22.27 25.32 -1.28
CA THR A 476 21.45 24.51 -0.36
C THR A 476 22.19 23.26 0.10
N ILE A 477 22.92 22.61 -0.83
CA ILE A 477 23.74 21.44 -0.47
C ILE A 477 24.90 21.85 0.45
N GLU A 478 25.52 22.99 0.24
CA GLU A 478 26.57 23.51 1.14
C GLU A 478 26.02 23.74 2.56
N GLU A 479 24.81 24.24 2.72
CA GLU A 479 24.18 24.41 4.03
C GLU A 479 24.04 23.05 4.75
N TYR A 480 23.54 22.03 4.05
CA TYR A 480 23.40 20.68 4.61
C TYR A 480 24.75 20.01 4.91
N LEU A 481 25.74 20.19 4.05
CA LEU A 481 27.09 19.66 4.27
C LEU A 481 27.78 20.36 5.47
N ASN A 482 27.59 21.66 5.63
CA ASN A 482 28.08 22.40 6.79
C ASN A 482 27.41 21.94 8.09
N PHE A 483 26.10 21.67 8.08
CA PHE A 483 25.40 21.05 9.20
C PHE A 483 26.05 19.70 9.59
N LEU A 484 26.40 18.85 8.62
CA LEU A 484 27.10 17.59 8.90
C LEU A 484 28.53 17.81 9.43
N VAL A 485 29.21 18.89 9.05
CA VAL A 485 30.52 19.27 9.61
C VAL A 485 30.38 19.72 11.07
N GLU A 486 29.36 20.52 11.39
CA GLU A 486 29.07 20.97 12.76
C GLU A 486 28.75 19.80 13.70
N ASN A 487 28.09 18.76 13.18
CA ASN A 487 27.79 17.53 13.91
C ASN A 487 28.95 16.51 13.92
N HIS A 488 30.16 16.89 13.46
CA HIS A 488 31.35 16.02 13.42
C HIS A 488 31.19 14.74 12.59
N GLU A 489 30.23 14.70 11.66
CA GLU A 489 30.06 13.59 10.71
C GLU A 489 30.89 13.78 9.44
N ALA A 490 31.19 15.03 9.11
CA ALA A 490 31.96 15.42 7.94
C ALA A 490 33.12 16.34 8.28
N HIS A 491 34.12 16.43 7.39
CA HIS A 491 35.26 17.34 7.48
C HIS A 491 35.47 18.10 6.19
N LEU A 492 35.57 19.42 6.28
CA LEU A 492 35.92 20.28 5.15
C LEU A 492 37.44 20.51 5.11
N SER A 493 38.09 20.06 4.02
CA SER A 493 39.51 20.28 3.75
C SER A 493 39.74 20.51 2.27
N ASN A 494 40.56 21.52 1.93
CA ASN A 494 40.88 21.85 0.55
C ASN A 494 39.68 21.99 -0.40
N GLU A 495 38.64 22.68 0.07
CA GLU A 495 37.37 22.90 -0.63
C GLU A 495 36.58 21.60 -0.95
N LYS A 496 36.83 20.51 -0.18
CA LYS A 496 36.12 19.24 -0.30
C LYS A 496 35.59 18.79 1.04
N TYR A 497 34.37 18.27 1.04
CA TYR A 497 33.74 17.66 2.19
C TYR A 497 33.98 16.15 2.17
N TYR A 498 34.56 15.63 3.24
CA TYR A 498 34.89 14.21 3.42
C TYR A 498 34.04 13.62 4.54
N TRP A 499 33.61 12.39 4.35
CA TRP A 499 32.97 11.59 5.40
C TRP A 499 33.99 11.22 6.48
N MET A 500 33.64 11.38 7.76
CA MET A 500 34.58 11.16 8.88
C MET A 500 34.11 10.12 9.89
N ALA A 501 32.84 9.82 9.96
CA ALA A 501 32.33 8.89 10.94
C ALA A 501 32.75 7.43 10.62
N ASP A 502 33.04 6.63 11.65
CA ASP A 502 33.42 5.22 11.49
C ASP A 502 32.28 4.33 10.98
N GLN A 503 31.06 4.84 10.95
CA GLN A 503 29.89 4.10 10.52
C GLN A 503 29.76 4.09 9.01
N TYR A 504 29.32 2.95 8.50
CA TYR A 504 28.92 2.77 7.09
C TYR A 504 27.48 3.27 6.87
N PRO A 505 27.26 4.42 6.25
CA PRO A 505 25.95 5.07 6.29
C PRO A 505 24.84 4.23 5.66
N ALA A 506 25.12 3.60 4.51
CA ALA A 506 24.11 2.83 3.79
C ALA A 506 23.63 1.55 4.52
N ALA A 507 24.37 1.05 5.51
CA ALA A 507 23.99 -0.15 6.25
C ALA A 507 22.78 0.09 7.18
N ASN A 508 22.59 1.33 7.60
CA ASN A 508 21.57 1.70 8.57
C ASN A 508 20.31 2.33 7.93
N ILE A 509 20.28 2.43 6.59
CA ILE A 509 19.18 3.05 5.86
C ILE A 509 18.34 1.97 5.18
N SER A 510 17.06 1.89 5.54
CA SER A 510 16.08 1.07 4.84
C SER A 510 15.40 1.91 3.74
N LEU A 511 15.46 1.48 2.49
CA LEU A 511 14.78 2.20 1.41
C LEU A 511 13.25 2.15 1.51
N ARG A 512 12.70 1.28 2.37
CA ARG A 512 11.25 1.07 2.51
C ARG A 512 10.65 1.70 3.77
N SER A 513 11.48 2.36 4.57
CA SER A 513 11.09 3.03 5.80
C SER A 513 11.87 4.34 5.93
N ALA A 514 11.23 5.38 6.42
CA ALA A 514 11.89 6.64 6.74
C ALA A 514 12.57 6.61 8.11
N SER A 515 12.39 5.53 8.90
CA SER A 515 13.06 5.32 10.18
C SER A 515 14.18 4.29 10.04
N PRO A 516 15.40 4.59 10.49
CA PRO A 516 16.55 3.69 10.38
C PRO A 516 16.51 2.52 11.38
N GLN A 517 15.62 2.56 12.38
CA GLN A 517 15.59 1.58 13.46
C GLN A 517 14.75 0.36 13.11
N SER A 518 15.29 -0.83 13.31
CA SER A 518 14.57 -2.10 13.18
C SER A 518 14.79 -2.96 14.43
N VAL A 519 13.72 -3.64 14.87
CA VAL A 519 13.77 -4.58 16.00
C VAL A 519 13.90 -6.00 15.45
N VAL A 520 14.87 -6.74 15.97
CA VAL A 520 15.13 -8.13 15.59
C VAL A 520 14.22 -9.05 16.42
N LEU A 521 13.51 -9.94 15.72
CA LEU A 521 12.65 -10.94 16.35
C LEU A 521 13.44 -12.22 16.60
N GLN A 522 13.58 -12.60 17.87
CA GLN A 522 14.32 -13.78 18.28
C GLN A 522 13.43 -14.79 19.00
N THR A 523 13.59 -16.05 18.67
CA THR A 523 13.00 -17.18 19.38
C THR A 523 14.11 -18.09 19.88
N THR A 524 13.82 -18.93 20.87
CA THR A 524 14.76 -19.94 21.34
C THR A 524 14.38 -21.29 20.73
N MET A 525 15.27 -21.88 19.95
CA MET A 525 15.18 -23.26 19.47
C MET A 525 16.43 -24.03 19.91
N ASP A 526 16.24 -25.19 20.51
CA ASP A 526 17.34 -26.07 21.03
C ASP A 526 18.33 -25.30 21.92
N ASP A 527 17.81 -24.48 22.86
CA ASP A 527 18.58 -23.61 23.78
C ASP A 527 19.49 -22.58 23.08
N ARG A 528 19.24 -22.26 21.80
CA ARG A 528 19.98 -21.24 21.08
C ARG A 528 19.01 -20.16 20.56
N PRO A 529 19.38 -18.87 20.66
CA PRO A 529 18.60 -17.80 20.07
C PRO A 529 18.67 -17.90 18.54
N GLN A 530 17.52 -17.91 17.90
CA GLN A 530 17.37 -17.91 16.44
C GLN A 530 16.59 -16.66 16.01
N THR A 531 17.12 -15.92 15.08
CA THR A 531 16.41 -14.80 14.44
C THR A 531 15.38 -15.34 13.47
N ILE A 532 14.10 -14.93 13.63
CA ILE A 532 13.01 -15.30 12.74
C ILE A 532 12.64 -14.17 11.79
N GLY A 533 12.99 -12.93 12.09
CA GLY A 533 12.68 -11.78 11.22
C GLY A 533 13.04 -10.46 11.87
N THR A 534 12.63 -9.37 11.23
CA THR A 534 12.76 -8.00 11.74
C THR A 534 11.43 -7.26 11.55
N VAL A 535 11.18 -6.27 12.40
CA VAL A 535 10.05 -5.34 12.34
C VAL A 535 10.58 -3.91 12.47
N ASP A 536 10.00 -2.96 11.76
CA ASP A 536 10.38 -1.54 11.90
C ASP A 536 10.21 -1.08 13.34
N GLY A 537 11.11 -0.24 13.83
CA GLY A 537 11.11 0.22 15.22
C GLY A 537 9.80 0.86 15.65
N GLU A 538 9.20 1.67 14.79
CA GLU A 538 7.89 2.28 15.02
C GLU A 538 6.75 1.24 15.09
N SER A 539 6.81 0.22 14.24
CA SER A 539 5.83 -0.86 14.24
C SER A 539 6.03 -1.86 15.38
N ALA A 540 7.26 -2.01 15.87
CA ALA A 540 7.59 -2.97 16.92
C ALA A 540 6.80 -2.75 18.21
N VAL A 541 6.63 -1.49 18.62
CA VAL A 541 5.94 -1.12 19.85
C VAL A 541 4.49 -1.61 19.88
N TRP A 542 3.82 -1.63 18.75
CA TRP A 542 2.42 -2.06 18.68
C TRP A 542 2.22 -3.48 18.14
N MET A 543 3.20 -4.04 17.40
CA MET A 543 3.11 -5.41 16.87
C MET A 543 3.72 -6.44 17.82
N THR A 544 4.75 -6.06 18.54
CA THR A 544 5.59 -6.97 19.35
C THR A 544 5.71 -6.51 20.81
N HIS A 545 4.68 -5.83 21.33
CA HIS A 545 4.62 -5.51 22.77
C HIS A 545 4.56 -6.78 23.62
N PRO A 546 5.00 -6.74 24.88
CA PRO A 546 4.86 -7.88 25.79
C PRO A 546 3.41 -8.36 25.87
N GLY A 547 3.19 -9.68 25.77
CA GLY A 547 1.87 -10.29 25.74
C GLY A 547 1.20 -10.33 24.38
N ALA A 548 1.79 -9.75 23.33
CA ALA A 548 1.26 -9.82 21.95
C ALA A 548 1.31 -11.26 21.40
N ILE A 549 0.34 -11.57 20.54
CA ILE A 549 0.39 -12.76 19.68
C ILE A 549 0.86 -12.30 18.30
N TYR A 550 2.12 -12.53 18.00
CA TYR A 550 2.74 -12.22 16.71
C TYR A 550 2.64 -13.42 15.76
N LEU A 551 2.25 -13.14 14.50
CA LEU A 551 2.13 -14.16 13.45
C LEU A 551 3.30 -14.09 12.48
N HIS A 552 4.01 -15.20 12.33
CA HIS A 552 5.10 -15.34 11.37
C HIS A 552 5.02 -16.68 10.66
N GLU A 553 4.94 -16.68 9.32
CA GLU A 553 4.82 -17.89 8.48
C GLU A 553 3.72 -18.88 8.96
N ALA A 554 2.52 -18.34 9.22
CA ALA A 554 1.36 -19.06 9.74
C ALA A 554 1.54 -19.67 11.15
N GLN A 555 2.67 -19.45 11.80
CA GLN A 555 2.91 -19.84 13.19
C GLN A 555 2.64 -18.67 14.13
N SER A 556 1.96 -18.93 15.24
CA SER A 556 1.75 -17.94 16.31
C SER A 556 2.92 -17.95 17.29
N TYR A 557 3.34 -16.77 17.70
CA TYR A 557 4.38 -16.54 18.69
C TYR A 557 3.85 -15.63 19.78
N PHE A 558 4.11 -15.98 21.02
CA PHE A 558 3.86 -15.11 22.17
C PHE A 558 5.10 -14.24 22.41
N VAL A 559 4.91 -12.94 22.50
CA VAL A 559 5.98 -11.98 22.79
C VAL A 559 6.18 -11.92 24.30
N GLU A 560 7.33 -12.36 24.74
CA GLU A 560 7.71 -12.37 26.15
C GLU A 560 8.29 -11.04 26.58
N GLU A 561 9.14 -10.45 25.75
CA GLU A 561 9.86 -9.22 26.03
C GLU A 561 10.09 -8.39 24.77
N LEU A 562 9.96 -7.08 24.89
CA LEU A 562 10.39 -6.09 23.90
C LEU A 562 11.45 -5.19 24.55
N ASN A 563 12.71 -5.33 24.13
CA ASN A 563 13.81 -4.48 24.55
C ASN A 563 14.10 -3.45 23.46
N LEU A 564 13.66 -2.22 23.69
CA LEU A 564 13.83 -1.12 22.72
C LEU A 564 15.26 -0.57 22.69
N GLU A 565 16.04 -0.71 23.76
CA GLU A 565 17.44 -0.26 23.81
C GLU A 565 18.34 -1.21 22.98
N GLU A 566 18.14 -2.51 23.11
CA GLU A 566 18.88 -3.53 22.36
C GLU A 566 18.28 -3.79 20.97
N HIS A 567 17.12 -3.23 20.66
CA HIS A 567 16.34 -3.49 19.44
C HIS A 567 16.03 -4.98 19.23
N ILE A 568 15.62 -5.66 20.29
CA ILE A 568 15.31 -7.10 20.28
C ILE A 568 13.93 -7.34 20.87
N ALA A 569 13.11 -8.14 20.19
CA ALA A 569 11.91 -8.75 20.76
C ALA A 569 12.12 -10.26 20.90
N ARG A 570 11.84 -10.78 22.09
CA ARG A 570 11.96 -12.21 22.43
C ARG A 570 10.58 -12.86 22.34
N LEU A 571 10.50 -13.90 21.54
CA LEU A 571 9.26 -14.59 21.23
C LEU A 571 9.40 -16.09 21.49
N ARG A 572 8.29 -16.73 21.88
CA ARG A 572 8.22 -18.19 21.93
C ARG A 572 7.04 -18.70 21.08
N PRO A 573 7.18 -19.84 20.40
CA PRO A 573 6.09 -20.45 19.65
C PRO A 573 4.93 -20.80 20.61
N ILE A 574 3.70 -20.60 20.17
CA ILE A 574 2.49 -20.92 20.92
C ILE A 574 1.36 -21.33 19.97
N GLU A 575 0.50 -22.24 20.42
CA GLU A 575 -0.84 -22.43 19.84
C GLU A 575 -1.81 -21.54 20.61
N SER A 576 -2.49 -20.63 19.90
CA SER A 576 -3.42 -19.67 20.53
C SER A 576 -4.77 -19.69 19.82
N ASP A 577 -5.86 -19.68 20.60
CA ASP A 577 -7.23 -19.53 20.11
C ASP A 577 -7.68 -18.06 20.01
N TYR A 578 -6.77 -17.11 20.31
CA TYR A 578 -6.99 -15.67 20.21
C TYR A 578 -5.80 -14.96 19.53
N TYR A 579 -6.04 -13.76 19.09
CA TYR A 579 -5.04 -12.78 18.66
C TYR A 579 -5.14 -11.50 19.50
N THR A 580 -4.15 -10.63 19.42
CA THR A 580 -4.09 -9.37 20.17
C THR A 580 -4.20 -8.15 19.26
N GLU A 581 -4.85 -7.10 19.75
CA GLU A 581 -4.94 -5.79 19.13
C GLU A 581 -4.45 -4.73 20.11
N SER A 582 -3.45 -3.93 19.75
CA SER A 582 -2.95 -2.85 20.58
C SER A 582 -3.96 -1.71 20.72
N LEU A 583 -4.09 -1.16 21.91
CA LEU A 583 -4.85 0.04 22.22
C LEU A 583 -3.89 1.23 22.24
N ARG A 584 -4.18 2.27 21.45
CA ARG A 584 -3.31 3.44 21.27
C ARG A 584 -4.04 4.70 21.65
N GLY A 585 -3.36 5.57 22.38
CA GLY A 585 -3.71 6.98 22.53
C GLY A 585 -2.88 7.82 21.55
N THR A 586 -3.49 8.77 20.90
CA THR A 586 -2.83 9.70 19.97
C THR A 586 -3.14 11.13 20.39
N GLU A 587 -2.12 11.96 20.52
CA GLU A 587 -2.20 13.39 20.77
C GLU A 587 -1.50 14.12 19.62
N ILE A 588 -2.10 15.21 19.13
CA ILE A 588 -1.56 15.98 18.00
C ILE A 588 -1.35 17.43 18.41
N THR A 589 -0.14 17.94 18.17
CA THR A 589 0.24 19.34 18.34
C THR A 589 0.57 19.95 16.98
N VAL A 590 0.04 21.12 16.65
CA VAL A 590 0.39 21.89 15.45
C VAL A 590 1.72 22.60 15.69
N LEU A 591 2.72 22.31 14.86
CA LEU A 591 4.03 22.97 14.89
C LEU A 591 4.04 24.21 14.02
N SER A 592 3.52 24.10 12.79
CA SER A 592 3.34 25.22 11.88
C SER A 592 2.13 25.03 10.99
N GLU A 593 1.46 26.09 10.62
CA GLU A 593 0.37 26.11 9.66
C GLU A 593 0.90 26.71 8.35
N THR A 594 0.90 25.92 7.28
CA THR A 594 1.47 26.34 5.99
C THR A 594 0.45 27.10 5.16
N ASP A 595 -0.80 26.63 5.11
CA ASP A 595 -1.89 27.30 4.41
C ASP A 595 -3.23 27.02 5.10
N GLN A 596 -4.11 28.01 5.05
CA GLN A 596 -5.44 27.98 5.66
C GLN A 596 -6.46 28.64 4.74
N VAL A 597 -7.57 27.97 4.49
CA VAL A 597 -8.66 28.49 3.66
C VAL A 597 -10.00 28.20 4.32
N SER A 598 -10.84 29.23 4.40
CA SER A 598 -12.25 29.05 4.76
C SER A 598 -12.98 28.39 3.58
N ALA A 599 -13.54 27.21 3.81
CA ALA A 599 -14.27 26.44 2.82
C ALA A 599 -15.61 25.99 3.42
N ASN A 600 -16.72 26.42 2.86
CA ASN A 600 -18.07 25.98 3.24
C ASN A 600 -18.26 25.75 4.75
N GLU A 601 -18.56 26.69 5.53
CA GLU A 601 -18.83 26.56 7.00
C GLU A 601 -17.74 25.80 7.82
N CYS A 602 -16.54 25.58 7.26
CA CYS A 602 -15.38 25.04 7.96
C CYS A 602 -14.10 25.79 7.57
N VAL A 603 -13.07 25.56 8.32
CA VAL A 603 -11.70 25.97 7.98
C VAL A 603 -10.91 24.72 7.65
N LYS A 604 -10.36 24.66 6.45
CA LYS A 604 -9.38 23.65 6.06
C LYS A 604 -7.98 24.22 6.18
N SER A 605 -7.07 23.44 6.70
CA SER A 605 -5.67 23.82 6.85
C SER A 605 -4.76 22.64 6.57
N TRP A 606 -3.50 22.93 6.26
CA TRP A 606 -2.44 21.93 6.26
C TRP A 606 -1.13 22.54 6.77
N GLY A 607 -0.27 21.72 7.32
CA GLY A 607 0.99 22.16 7.90
C GLY A 607 1.73 21.05 8.62
N GLU A 608 2.69 21.43 9.45
CA GLU A 608 3.51 20.51 10.22
C GLU A 608 2.86 20.18 11.56
N LEU A 609 2.89 18.91 11.91
CA LEU A 609 2.33 18.35 13.13
C LEU A 609 3.37 17.54 13.91
N GLN A 610 3.25 17.56 15.23
CA GLN A 610 3.83 16.55 16.09
C GLN A 610 2.71 15.61 16.54
N VAL A 611 2.85 14.33 16.19
CA VAL A 611 1.92 13.27 16.56
C VAL A 611 2.59 12.41 17.62
N THR A 612 2.09 12.45 18.84
CA THR A 612 2.56 11.61 19.95
C THR A 612 1.62 10.43 20.10
N THR A 613 2.13 9.21 19.90
CA THR A 613 1.36 7.97 20.03
C THR A 613 1.91 7.12 21.16
N GLN A 614 1.04 6.65 22.05
CA GLN A 614 1.38 5.73 23.12
C GLN A 614 0.52 4.47 23.06
N VAL A 615 1.14 3.29 23.16
CA VAL A 615 0.43 2.04 23.34
C VAL A 615 0.12 1.87 24.83
N THR A 616 -1.15 2.03 25.19
CA THR A 616 -1.62 2.05 26.58
C THR A 616 -2.13 0.69 27.06
N GLY A 617 -2.29 -0.27 26.15
CA GLY A 617 -2.79 -1.61 26.46
C GLY A 617 -3.02 -2.43 25.20
N PHE A 618 -3.58 -3.59 25.38
CA PHE A 618 -4.01 -4.43 24.27
C PHE A 618 -5.26 -5.21 24.64
N ARG A 619 -6.01 -5.60 23.58
CA ARG A 619 -7.25 -6.37 23.66
C ARG A 619 -7.00 -7.76 23.11
N LYS A 620 -7.54 -8.81 23.78
CA LYS A 620 -7.53 -10.20 23.31
C LYS A 620 -8.82 -10.48 22.55
N ARG A 621 -8.70 -10.96 21.30
CA ARG A 621 -9.85 -11.32 20.47
C ARG A 621 -9.76 -12.77 20.03
N ARG A 622 -10.87 -13.51 20.21
CA ARG A 622 -10.97 -14.89 19.75
C ARG A 622 -10.90 -14.98 18.24
N TRP A 623 -10.18 -15.97 17.74
CA TRP A 623 -10.19 -16.25 16.32
C TRP A 623 -11.58 -16.60 15.83
N TYR A 624 -11.92 -16.22 14.61
CA TYR A 624 -13.18 -16.47 13.89
C TYR A 624 -14.40 -15.71 14.42
N THR A 625 -14.62 -15.62 15.71
CA THR A 625 -15.79 -14.93 16.29
C THR A 625 -15.52 -13.46 16.59
N HIS A 626 -14.25 -13.06 16.71
CA HIS A 626 -13.81 -11.71 17.12
C HIS A 626 -14.35 -11.26 18.49
N GLU A 627 -14.78 -12.22 19.31
CA GLU A 627 -15.24 -11.98 20.68
C GLU A 627 -14.11 -11.34 21.50
N ASN A 628 -14.44 -10.28 22.24
CA ASN A 628 -13.49 -9.65 23.16
C ASN A 628 -13.34 -10.53 24.42
N LEU A 629 -12.14 -11.04 24.64
CA LEU A 629 -11.80 -11.90 25.78
C LEU A 629 -11.26 -11.12 26.98
N GLY A 630 -11.00 -9.81 26.82
CA GLY A 630 -10.48 -8.91 27.85
C GLY A 630 -9.42 -7.97 27.32
N GLU A 631 -9.07 -6.98 28.16
CA GLU A 631 -8.05 -5.97 27.89
C GLU A 631 -7.00 -6.00 28.99
N GLU A 632 -5.75 -5.78 28.61
CA GLU A 632 -4.63 -5.68 29.54
C GLU A 632 -3.90 -4.36 29.34
N PRO A 633 -3.56 -3.62 30.42
CA PRO A 633 -2.81 -2.38 30.31
C PRO A 633 -1.33 -2.64 29.96
N LEU A 634 -0.72 -1.69 29.28
CA LEU A 634 0.72 -1.65 28.98
C LEU A 634 1.27 -0.28 29.40
N ASP A 635 2.51 -0.29 29.86
CA ASP A 635 3.28 0.92 30.16
C ASP A 635 4.49 0.97 29.22
N LEU A 636 4.23 1.47 27.99
CA LEU A 636 5.26 1.63 26.97
C LEU A 636 5.53 3.11 26.76
N PRO A 637 6.77 3.49 26.40
CA PRO A 637 7.09 4.87 26.13
C PRO A 637 6.28 5.42 24.96
N PRO A 638 5.91 6.71 24.98
CA PRO A 638 5.31 7.37 23.81
C PRO A 638 6.33 7.45 22.68
N SER A 639 5.81 7.47 21.46
CA SER A 639 6.56 7.66 20.23
C SER A 639 6.11 8.96 19.57
N ASP A 640 7.05 9.82 19.27
CA ASP A 640 6.81 11.11 18.62
C ASP A 640 7.13 11.03 17.14
N LEU A 641 6.20 11.51 16.32
CA LEU A 641 6.33 11.62 14.88
C LEU A 641 6.11 13.07 14.47
N GLN A 642 7.15 13.74 13.99
CA GLN A 642 7.00 15.02 13.30
C GLN A 642 6.67 14.76 11.85
N THR A 643 5.51 15.27 11.39
CA THR A 643 4.99 14.99 10.06
C THR A 643 4.15 16.12 9.53
N THR A 644 3.59 15.97 8.34
CA THR A 644 2.59 16.88 7.78
C THR A 644 1.19 16.33 7.98
N GLY A 645 0.24 17.25 8.19
CA GLY A 645 -1.18 16.91 8.32
C GLY A 645 -2.08 17.88 7.57
N TYR A 646 -3.23 17.37 7.17
CA TYR A 646 -4.37 18.12 6.68
C TYR A 646 -5.49 17.99 7.70
N TRP A 647 -6.10 19.14 8.08
CA TRP A 647 -7.20 19.11 9.05
C TRP A 647 -8.35 19.99 8.63
N ILE A 648 -9.51 19.60 9.12
CA ILE A 648 -10.79 20.30 8.95
C ILE A 648 -11.31 20.68 10.32
N SER A 649 -11.56 21.96 10.53
CA SER A 649 -12.10 22.49 11.76
C SER A 649 -13.48 23.08 11.50
N LEU A 650 -14.49 22.66 12.29
CA LEU A 650 -15.84 23.20 12.16
C LEU A 650 -15.93 24.58 12.81
N SER A 651 -16.59 25.52 12.13
CA SER A 651 -16.83 26.85 12.68
C SER A 651 -17.81 26.82 13.86
N GLU A 652 -17.73 27.80 14.75
CA GLU A 652 -18.68 27.92 15.87
C GLU A 652 -20.13 28.05 15.37
N GLU A 653 -20.35 28.72 14.24
CA GLU A 653 -21.68 28.86 13.61
C GLU A 653 -22.20 27.49 13.13
N THR A 654 -21.35 26.69 12.50
CA THR A 654 -21.68 25.32 12.07
C THR A 654 -22.05 24.44 13.25
N VAL A 655 -21.24 24.50 14.31
CA VAL A 655 -21.50 23.74 15.55
C VAL A 655 -22.82 24.18 16.20
N ALA A 656 -23.08 25.49 16.28
CA ALA A 656 -24.33 26.01 16.82
C ALA A 656 -25.55 25.55 16.01
N HIS A 657 -25.44 25.63 14.67
CA HIS A 657 -26.52 25.20 13.77
C HIS A 657 -26.81 23.67 13.86
N LEU A 658 -25.76 22.84 13.93
CA LEU A 658 -25.92 21.38 14.10
C LEU A 658 -26.59 21.03 15.45
N ARG A 659 -26.41 21.85 16.47
CA ARG A 659 -27.10 21.72 17.76
C ARG A 659 -28.55 22.17 17.68
N GLU A 660 -28.83 23.30 17.03
CA GLU A 660 -30.17 23.88 16.90
C GLU A 660 -31.10 23.02 16.02
N THR A 661 -30.58 22.45 14.95
CA THR A 661 -31.33 21.59 14.02
C THR A 661 -31.62 20.20 14.58
N GLY A 662 -31.12 19.87 15.76
CA GLY A 662 -31.32 18.56 16.38
C GLY A 662 -30.44 17.45 15.80
N ALA A 663 -29.60 17.73 14.83
CA ALA A 663 -28.66 16.74 14.28
C ALA A 663 -27.73 16.16 15.36
N TRP A 664 -27.43 16.99 16.37
CA TRP A 664 -26.69 16.60 17.57
C TRP A 664 -27.54 16.62 18.84
N SER A 665 -28.89 16.54 18.72
CA SER A 665 -29.83 16.47 19.85
C SER A 665 -30.05 15.02 20.29
N ASN A 666 -30.49 14.85 21.53
CA ASN A 666 -30.77 13.54 22.08
C ASN A 666 -32.20 13.11 21.76
N ASP A 667 -32.40 12.00 21.03
CA ASP A 667 -33.64 11.29 21.05
C ASP A 667 -33.77 10.47 22.35
N PRO A 668 -34.90 10.44 22.98
CA PRO A 668 -35.10 9.65 24.18
C PRO A 668 -35.00 8.15 23.85
N ASN A 669 -34.03 7.48 24.46
CA ASN A 669 -33.92 6.03 24.37
C ASN A 669 -34.96 5.37 25.23
N ASP A 670 -35.53 4.27 24.76
CA ASP A 670 -36.35 3.39 25.60
C ASP A 670 -35.45 2.53 26.51
N TYR A 671 -35.24 2.99 27.73
CA TYR A 671 -34.39 2.29 28.71
C TYR A 671 -35.05 1.10 29.38
N GLY A 672 -36.31 0.77 29.03
CA GLY A 672 -37.09 -0.35 29.55
C GLY A 672 -37.84 -0.04 30.83
N PRO A 673 -38.77 -0.96 31.22
CA PRO A 673 -39.77 -0.73 32.30
C PRO A 673 -39.13 -0.56 33.70
N ASP A 674 -37.96 -1.14 33.94
CA ASP A 674 -37.27 -1.07 35.22
C ASP A 674 -36.33 0.13 35.36
N TRP A 675 -36.25 1.01 34.34
CA TRP A 675 -35.29 2.11 34.30
C TRP A 675 -35.35 3.03 35.53
N GLN A 676 -36.54 3.34 36.01
CA GLN A 676 -36.68 4.19 37.19
C GLN A 676 -36.03 3.58 38.45
N LYS A 677 -36.20 2.27 38.66
CA LYS A 677 -35.59 1.56 39.79
C LYS A 677 -34.06 1.52 39.68
N ILE A 678 -33.57 1.32 38.45
CA ILE A 678 -32.11 1.30 38.17
C ILE A 678 -31.53 2.69 38.43
N ARG A 679 -32.16 3.71 37.90
CA ARG A 679 -31.78 5.12 38.10
C ARG A 679 -31.68 5.48 39.58
N ASP A 680 -32.67 5.12 40.40
CA ASP A 680 -32.65 5.41 41.82
C ASP A 680 -31.52 4.67 42.55
N ARG A 681 -31.22 3.43 42.18
CA ARG A 681 -30.07 2.65 42.71
C ARG A 681 -28.73 3.29 42.36
N VAL A 682 -28.52 3.73 41.10
CA VAL A 682 -27.29 4.38 40.68
C VAL A 682 -27.10 5.67 41.46
N ARG A 683 -28.12 6.51 41.57
CA ARG A 683 -28.08 7.76 42.32
C ARG A 683 -27.74 7.53 43.80
N ALA A 684 -28.35 6.50 44.42
CA ALA A 684 -28.03 6.12 45.78
C ALA A 684 -26.56 5.64 45.93
N ARG A 685 -26.11 4.79 45.02
CA ARG A 685 -24.70 4.33 44.97
C ARG A 685 -23.71 5.53 44.90
N ASP A 686 -24.04 6.52 44.11
CA ASP A 686 -23.20 7.70 43.85
C ASP A 686 -23.40 8.82 44.91
N GLY A 687 -24.13 8.51 45.97
CA GLY A 687 -24.36 9.41 47.10
C GLY A 687 -25.13 10.69 46.75
N TYR A 688 -26.03 10.58 45.72
CA TYR A 688 -26.80 11.69 45.19
C TYR A 688 -25.95 12.93 44.80
N LYS A 689 -24.75 12.65 44.28
CA LYS A 689 -23.83 13.71 43.84
C LYS A 689 -23.42 13.46 42.39
N CYS A 690 -23.20 14.53 41.66
CA CYS A 690 -22.60 14.49 40.34
C CYS A 690 -21.18 13.94 40.43
N GLN A 691 -20.87 12.87 39.73
CA GLN A 691 -19.54 12.25 39.77
C GLN A 691 -18.48 13.02 38.96
N VAL A 692 -18.89 14.07 38.22
CA VAL A 692 -17.97 14.95 37.47
C VAL A 692 -17.62 16.20 38.27
N CYS A 693 -18.62 16.96 38.71
CA CYS A 693 -18.39 18.26 39.41
C CYS A 693 -18.63 18.21 40.93
N GLY A 694 -19.08 17.06 41.46
CA GLY A 694 -19.34 16.90 42.89
C GLY A 694 -20.59 17.59 43.42
N THR A 695 -21.35 18.31 42.61
CA THR A 695 -22.57 19.04 43.03
C THR A 695 -23.61 18.03 43.57
N PRO A 696 -24.13 18.21 44.79
CA PRO A 696 -25.19 17.36 45.32
C PRO A 696 -26.57 17.68 44.69
N GLU A 697 -27.47 16.71 44.65
CA GLU A 697 -28.84 16.86 44.08
C GLU A 697 -29.67 17.98 44.69
N ASN A 698 -29.45 18.28 45.96
CA ASN A 698 -30.17 19.31 46.70
C ASN A 698 -29.21 20.39 47.18
N ASP A 699 -28.36 20.96 46.32
CA ASP A 699 -27.47 22.07 46.70
C ASP A 699 -28.29 23.32 47.01
N PRO A 700 -28.32 23.78 48.27
CA PRO A 700 -29.05 25.00 48.66
C PRO A 700 -28.50 26.28 48.03
N LEU A 701 -27.29 26.25 47.49
CA LEU A 701 -26.59 27.37 46.84
C LEU A 701 -26.78 27.43 45.33
N SER A 702 -27.45 26.42 44.72
CA SER A 702 -27.73 26.45 43.30
C SER A 702 -28.72 27.56 42.93
N PRO A 703 -28.42 28.42 41.95
CA PRO A 703 -29.32 29.48 41.49
C PRO A 703 -30.60 28.96 40.85
N LEU A 704 -30.68 27.68 40.53
CA LEU A 704 -31.87 26.97 40.02
C LEU A 704 -32.58 26.32 41.19
N ARG A 705 -33.47 27.06 41.87
CA ARG A 705 -34.31 26.60 43.00
C ARG A 705 -35.34 25.54 42.67
N MET A 706 -35.22 24.75 41.63
CA MET A 706 -36.01 23.58 41.37
C MET A 706 -35.27 22.34 41.83
N SER A 707 -35.88 21.53 42.66
CA SER A 707 -35.42 20.20 43.10
C SER A 707 -35.40 19.19 41.94
N ARG A 708 -34.50 19.46 40.98
CA ARG A 708 -34.33 18.55 39.84
C ARG A 708 -33.39 17.43 40.26
N GLN A 709 -33.86 16.21 40.13
CA GLN A 709 -33.03 15.04 40.33
C GLN A 709 -31.91 15.01 39.34
N HIS A 710 -30.74 14.52 39.75
CA HIS A 710 -29.63 14.25 38.83
C HIS A 710 -29.97 13.20 37.80
N ASP A 711 -29.41 13.31 36.63
CA ASP A 711 -29.58 12.37 35.53
C ASP A 711 -28.61 11.18 35.69
N VAL A 712 -29.01 10.02 35.22
CA VAL A 712 -28.14 8.84 35.17
C VAL A 712 -27.71 8.64 33.71
N HIS A 713 -26.40 8.66 33.51
CA HIS A 713 -25.77 8.59 32.21
C HIS A 713 -25.13 7.22 31.97
N HIS A 714 -25.23 6.69 30.77
CA HIS A 714 -24.54 5.48 30.33
C HIS A 714 -23.10 5.83 29.90
N LYS A 715 -22.07 5.32 30.60
CA LYS A 715 -20.66 5.54 30.28
C LYS A 715 -20.33 5.06 28.87
N THR A 716 -20.79 3.87 28.53
CA THR A 716 -20.84 3.34 27.16
C THR A 716 -22.26 3.56 26.64
N PRO A 717 -22.45 4.19 25.48
CA PRO A 717 -23.75 4.51 24.94
C PRO A 717 -24.70 3.33 24.89
N PHE A 718 -25.97 3.56 25.23
CA PHE A 718 -27.03 2.54 25.27
C PHE A 718 -27.11 1.70 23.99
N ARG A 719 -26.97 2.31 22.84
CA ARG A 719 -27.00 1.70 21.50
C ARG A 719 -25.82 0.76 21.21
N ALA A 720 -24.77 0.78 22.00
CA ALA A 720 -23.62 -0.12 21.86
C ALA A 720 -23.89 -1.55 22.38
N PHE A 721 -25.04 -1.78 22.99
CA PHE A 721 -25.42 -3.06 23.58
C PHE A 721 -26.55 -3.71 22.81
N THR A 722 -26.52 -5.03 22.71
CA THR A 722 -27.56 -5.83 22.07
C THR A 722 -28.75 -6.09 22.99
N SER A 723 -28.59 -5.87 24.31
CA SER A 723 -29.65 -6.07 25.28
C SER A 723 -29.80 -4.94 26.29
N LEU A 724 -31.04 -4.62 26.67
CA LEU A 724 -31.39 -3.67 27.73
C LEU A 724 -30.69 -3.99 29.07
N ALA A 725 -30.59 -5.28 29.39
CA ALA A 725 -30.00 -5.74 30.64
C ALA A 725 -28.50 -5.48 30.72
N GLU A 726 -27.77 -5.58 29.56
CA GLU A 726 -26.36 -5.30 29.49
C GLU A 726 -26.08 -3.79 29.52
N ALA A 727 -26.84 -3.01 28.74
CA ALA A 727 -26.69 -1.55 28.71
C ALA A 727 -26.94 -0.96 30.12
N ASN A 728 -27.92 -1.48 30.85
CA ASN A 728 -28.32 -0.97 32.16
C ASN A 728 -27.56 -1.58 33.36
N ARG A 729 -26.44 -2.27 33.13
CA ARG A 729 -25.59 -2.74 34.24
C ARG A 729 -25.08 -1.58 35.07
N MET A 730 -24.97 -1.76 36.37
CA MET A 730 -24.60 -0.71 37.33
C MET A 730 -23.25 -0.09 37.04
N GLU A 731 -22.30 -0.88 36.51
CA GLU A 731 -20.93 -0.47 36.17
C GLU A 731 -20.92 0.52 34.98
N ASN A 732 -21.89 0.38 34.08
CA ASN A 732 -22.05 1.25 32.90
C ASN A 732 -22.75 2.57 33.20
N LEU A 733 -23.28 2.74 34.40
CA LEU A 733 -24.11 3.89 34.76
C LEU A 733 -23.39 4.83 35.72
N VAL A 734 -23.65 6.13 35.62
CA VAL A 734 -23.05 7.17 36.47
C VAL A 734 -24.04 8.32 36.69
N THR A 735 -24.08 8.91 37.89
CA THR A 735 -24.91 10.05 38.24
C THR A 735 -24.26 11.36 37.83
N LEU A 736 -24.93 12.18 37.05
CA LEU A 736 -24.48 13.48 36.59
C LEU A 736 -25.52 14.57 36.86
N CYS A 737 -25.11 15.76 37.24
CA CYS A 737 -26.03 16.91 37.27
C CYS A 737 -26.49 17.25 35.84
N PRO A 738 -27.65 17.88 35.64
CA PRO A 738 -28.17 18.21 34.32
C PRO A 738 -27.20 18.94 33.43
N SER A 739 -26.38 19.85 33.97
CA SER A 739 -25.37 20.60 33.22
C SER A 739 -24.22 19.70 32.75
N CYS A 740 -23.71 18.80 33.60
CA CYS A 740 -22.66 17.86 33.23
C CYS A 740 -23.18 16.78 32.29
N HIS A 741 -24.40 16.26 32.53
CA HIS A 741 -25.06 15.31 31.66
C HIS A 741 -25.22 15.86 30.24
N HIS A 742 -25.73 17.08 30.11
CA HIS A 742 -25.88 17.74 28.82
C HIS A 742 -24.55 17.93 28.07
N LYS A 743 -23.48 18.34 28.78
CA LYS A 743 -22.14 18.46 28.18
C LYS A 743 -21.60 17.12 27.71
N VAL A 744 -21.76 16.07 28.51
CA VAL A 744 -21.26 14.72 28.14
C VAL A 744 -22.03 14.16 26.94
N GLU A 745 -23.35 14.31 26.90
CA GLU A 745 -24.17 13.83 25.78
C GLU A 745 -23.92 14.58 24.47
N GLN A 746 -23.80 15.91 24.54
CA GLN A 746 -23.42 16.70 23.36
C GLN A 746 -22.05 16.27 22.79
N ASN A 747 -21.08 16.00 23.67
CA ASN A 747 -19.76 15.54 23.26
C ASN A 747 -19.81 14.14 22.63
N VAL A 748 -20.68 13.24 23.06
CA VAL A 748 -20.79 11.88 22.48
C VAL A 748 -21.27 11.94 21.03
N ARG A 749 -22.31 12.71 20.70
CA ARG A 749 -22.81 12.83 19.31
C ARG A 749 -21.82 13.57 18.40
N MET A 750 -21.20 14.62 18.90
CA MET A 750 -20.14 15.31 18.17
C MET A 750 -18.98 14.35 17.86
N ARG A 751 -18.50 13.62 18.84
CA ARG A 751 -17.44 12.60 18.67
C ARG A 751 -17.88 11.52 17.66
N SER A 752 -19.12 11.09 17.71
CA SER A 752 -19.71 10.14 16.78
C SER A 752 -19.63 10.64 15.34
N GLY A 753 -20.08 11.86 15.08
CA GLY A 753 -20.04 12.48 13.74
C GLY A 753 -18.62 12.70 13.24
N LEU A 754 -17.71 13.23 14.09
CA LEU A 754 -16.31 13.42 13.72
C LEU A 754 -15.60 12.10 13.45
N SER A 755 -15.83 11.06 14.27
CA SER A 755 -15.22 9.74 14.07
C SER A 755 -15.71 9.07 12.79
N GLY A 756 -17.03 9.18 12.49
CA GLY A 756 -17.56 8.71 11.23
C GLY A 756 -16.96 9.47 10.02
N LEU A 757 -16.78 10.79 10.15
CA LEU A 757 -16.12 11.60 9.12
C LEU A 757 -14.66 11.16 8.94
N ALA A 758 -13.89 11.03 10.01
CA ALA A 758 -12.50 10.56 9.95
C ALA A 758 -12.39 9.17 9.32
N TYR A 759 -13.31 8.26 9.69
CA TYR A 759 -13.33 6.91 9.12
C TYR A 759 -13.57 6.91 7.62
N VAL A 760 -14.60 7.61 7.14
CA VAL A 760 -14.90 7.64 5.70
C VAL A 760 -13.81 8.35 4.91
N LEU A 761 -13.28 9.48 5.41
CA LEU A 761 -12.19 10.21 4.75
C LEU A 761 -10.90 9.40 4.70
N GLY A 762 -10.48 8.79 5.81
CA GLY A 762 -9.28 7.95 5.86
C GLY A 762 -9.36 6.72 4.95
N ASN A 763 -10.56 6.16 4.75
CA ASN A 763 -10.75 5.05 3.82
C ASN A 763 -10.84 5.49 2.35
N LEU A 764 -11.34 6.70 2.06
CA LEU A 764 -11.43 7.21 0.68
C LEU A 764 -10.14 7.89 0.20
N ALA A 765 -9.39 8.54 1.07
CA ALA A 765 -8.16 9.26 0.72
C ALA A 765 -7.17 8.44 -0.14
N PRO A 766 -6.92 7.15 0.14
CA PRO A 766 -6.04 6.32 -0.70
C PRO A 766 -6.45 6.26 -2.17
N LEU A 767 -7.72 6.38 -2.51
CA LEU A 767 -8.21 6.39 -3.89
C LEU A 767 -7.67 7.58 -4.69
N PHE A 768 -7.43 8.70 -4.03
CA PHE A 768 -6.96 9.94 -4.64
C PHE A 768 -5.44 10.06 -4.65
N LEU A 769 -4.78 9.44 -3.67
CA LEU A 769 -3.35 9.61 -3.40
C LEU A 769 -2.46 8.49 -3.93
N MET A 770 -3.03 7.39 -4.44
CA MET A 770 -2.29 6.17 -4.82
C MET A 770 -1.34 5.70 -3.69
N CYS A 771 -1.79 5.81 -2.45
CA CYS A 771 -1.06 5.35 -1.26
C CYS A 771 -1.72 4.11 -0.65
N ASP A 772 -1.01 3.44 0.26
CA ASP A 772 -1.61 2.40 1.09
C ASP A 772 -2.41 3.08 2.22
N SER A 773 -3.48 2.45 2.70
CA SER A 773 -4.21 2.94 3.88
C SER A 773 -3.36 2.98 5.14
N SER A 774 -2.26 2.24 5.18
CA SER A 774 -1.26 2.27 6.25
C SER A 774 -0.31 3.47 6.19
N ASP A 775 -0.33 4.24 5.11
CA ASP A 775 0.52 5.44 4.96
C ASP A 775 -0.13 6.70 5.56
N LEU A 776 -1.41 6.62 5.92
CA LEU A 776 -2.19 7.72 6.48
C LEU A 776 -2.72 7.39 7.88
N GLY A 777 -2.54 8.34 8.79
CA GLY A 777 -3.17 8.35 10.10
C GLY A 777 -4.41 9.25 10.13
N THR A 778 -5.35 8.95 11.03
CA THR A 778 -6.52 9.78 11.29
C THR A 778 -6.65 10.06 12.78
N HIS A 779 -7.10 11.29 13.11
CA HIS A 779 -7.38 11.68 14.48
C HIS A 779 -8.61 12.59 14.53
N THR A 780 -9.31 12.57 15.65
CA THR A 780 -10.47 13.44 15.87
C THR A 780 -10.39 14.05 17.27
N ASP A 781 -10.61 15.34 17.34
CA ASP A 781 -10.71 16.03 18.63
C ASP A 781 -11.97 16.91 18.64
N PRO A 782 -12.92 16.70 19.58
CA PRO A 782 -14.13 17.51 19.69
C PRO A 782 -13.87 18.93 20.22
N ALA A 783 -12.68 19.21 20.73
CA ALA A 783 -12.31 20.52 21.31
C ALA A 783 -10.80 20.72 21.22
N TRP A 784 -10.23 20.65 20.00
CA TRP A 784 -8.79 20.69 19.80
C TRP A 784 -8.16 22.02 20.22
N GLN A 785 -7.43 21.99 21.33
CA GLN A 785 -6.88 23.19 21.96
C GLN A 785 -5.83 23.88 21.10
N ALA A 786 -5.10 23.15 20.27
CA ALA A 786 -4.10 23.72 19.37
C ALA A 786 -4.66 24.75 18.37
N ILE A 787 -5.96 24.68 18.09
CA ILE A 787 -6.66 25.58 17.17
C ILE A 787 -7.88 26.28 17.78
N GLY A 788 -7.78 26.64 19.05
CA GLY A 788 -8.81 27.43 19.75
C GLY A 788 -10.02 26.63 20.24
N GLY A 789 -9.93 25.31 20.35
CA GLY A 789 -11.00 24.45 20.89
C GLY A 789 -12.08 24.05 19.90
N SER A 790 -11.85 24.19 18.60
CA SER A 790 -12.79 23.81 17.54
C SER A 790 -12.83 22.28 17.31
N PRO A 791 -14.03 21.70 17.08
CA PRO A 791 -14.15 20.29 16.69
C PRO A 791 -13.45 20.04 15.37
N SER A 792 -12.57 19.02 15.31
CA SER A 792 -11.69 18.82 14.19
C SER A 792 -11.48 17.36 13.81
N VAL A 793 -11.21 17.17 12.54
CA VAL A 793 -10.73 15.90 11.96
C VAL A 793 -9.38 16.16 11.32
N VAL A 794 -8.42 15.31 11.62
CA VAL A 794 -7.04 15.39 11.11
C VAL A 794 -6.71 14.12 10.33
N LEU A 795 -6.16 14.27 9.14
CA LEU A 795 -5.50 13.21 8.37
C LEU A 795 -4.02 13.61 8.27
N PHE A 796 -3.12 12.69 8.55
CA PHE A 796 -1.69 12.98 8.57
C PHE A 796 -0.87 11.85 7.95
N ASP A 797 0.29 12.21 7.41
CA ASP A 797 1.21 11.27 6.82
C ASP A 797 1.85 10.44 7.94
N LEU A 798 1.85 9.10 7.85
CA LEU A 798 2.54 8.22 8.82
C LEU A 798 4.03 8.07 8.47
N VAL A 799 4.63 9.13 7.97
CA VAL A 799 6.03 9.21 7.56
C VAL A 799 6.63 10.48 8.16
N PRO A 800 7.82 10.42 8.80
CA PRO A 800 8.48 11.60 9.32
C PRO A 800 8.62 12.70 8.26
N ALA A 801 8.34 13.94 8.63
CA ALA A 801 8.28 15.15 7.80
C ALA A 801 7.29 15.11 6.62
N GLY A 802 6.47 14.04 6.49
CA GLY A 802 5.47 13.89 5.41
C GLY A 802 6.08 13.71 4.02
N ILE A 803 5.29 13.22 3.08
CA ILE A 803 5.70 13.02 1.67
C ILE A 803 4.80 13.75 0.68
N GLY A 804 3.93 14.63 1.18
CA GLY A 804 3.04 15.49 0.38
C GLY A 804 1.61 14.98 0.27
N PHE A 805 1.21 13.92 0.95
CA PHE A 805 -0.18 13.46 0.94
C PHE A 805 -1.12 14.50 1.56
N SER A 806 -0.74 15.08 2.68
CA SER A 806 -1.53 16.09 3.38
C SER A 806 -1.77 17.34 2.55
N GLN A 807 -0.77 17.83 1.83
CA GLN A 807 -0.92 18.94 0.87
C GLN A 807 -1.90 18.57 -0.24
N LYS A 808 -1.78 17.36 -0.79
CA LYS A 808 -2.67 16.90 -1.86
C LYS A 808 -4.12 16.75 -1.39
N LEU A 809 -4.35 16.28 -0.18
CA LEU A 809 -5.68 16.24 0.43
C LEU A 809 -6.28 17.64 0.63
N PHE A 810 -5.47 18.60 1.01
CA PHE A 810 -5.91 20.00 1.10
C PHE A 810 -6.39 20.55 -0.25
N GLU A 811 -5.69 20.24 -1.35
CA GLU A 811 -6.09 20.62 -2.72
C GLU A 811 -7.40 19.93 -3.14
N LEU A 812 -7.55 18.64 -2.82
CA LEU A 812 -8.67 17.79 -3.23
C LEU A 812 -9.87 17.86 -2.26
N HIS A 813 -9.86 18.76 -1.27
CA HIS A 813 -10.87 18.85 -0.23
C HIS A 813 -12.31 18.71 -0.73
N ASN A 814 -12.72 19.55 -1.69
CA ASN A 814 -14.11 19.59 -2.16
C ASN A 814 -14.54 18.26 -2.80
N GLU A 815 -13.66 17.65 -3.58
CA GLU A 815 -13.93 16.36 -4.22
C GLU A 815 -14.04 15.25 -3.18
N LEU A 816 -13.13 15.21 -2.21
CA LEU A 816 -13.13 14.22 -1.12
C LEU A 816 -14.41 14.32 -0.27
N MET A 817 -14.84 15.56 0.08
CA MET A 817 -16.09 15.78 0.83
C MET A 817 -17.31 15.33 0.05
N ALA A 818 -17.40 15.66 -1.24
CA ALA A 818 -18.52 15.26 -2.10
C ALA A 818 -18.63 13.73 -2.19
N ARG A 819 -17.52 13.03 -2.37
CA ARG A 819 -17.53 11.55 -2.43
C ARG A 819 -17.83 10.90 -1.07
N ALA A 820 -17.35 11.47 0.02
CA ALA A 820 -17.72 11.02 1.34
C ALA A 820 -19.23 11.17 1.60
N PHE A 821 -19.83 12.29 1.17
CA PHE A 821 -21.26 12.53 1.28
C PHE A 821 -22.09 11.52 0.47
N GLU A 822 -21.72 11.27 -0.78
CA GLU A 822 -22.37 10.27 -1.64
C GLU A 822 -22.32 8.88 -1.00
N LEU A 823 -21.13 8.42 -0.62
CA LEU A 823 -20.94 7.09 -0.02
C LEU A 823 -21.78 6.88 1.24
N VAL A 824 -21.75 7.84 2.17
CA VAL A 824 -22.51 7.73 3.43
C VAL A 824 -24.00 7.83 3.17
N GLY A 825 -24.43 8.71 2.25
CA GLY A 825 -25.83 8.93 1.89
C GLY A 825 -26.48 7.72 1.24
N GLU A 826 -25.80 7.06 0.33
CA GLU A 826 -26.30 5.91 -0.44
C GLU A 826 -26.28 4.59 0.34
N CYS A 827 -25.55 4.53 1.45
CA CYS A 827 -25.49 3.32 2.25
C CYS A 827 -26.87 2.97 2.85
N ALA A 828 -27.35 1.73 2.68
CA ALA A 828 -28.65 1.30 3.13
C ALA A 828 -28.77 1.11 4.65
N CYS A 829 -27.67 1.09 5.40
CA CYS A 829 -27.70 0.89 6.86
C CYS A 829 -28.43 2.01 7.60
N ALA A 830 -29.02 1.68 8.75
CA ALA A 830 -29.80 2.64 9.54
C ALA A 830 -28.92 3.66 10.28
N ASP A 831 -27.86 3.22 10.97
CA ASP A 831 -27.11 4.06 11.93
C ASP A 831 -25.59 4.03 11.77
N GLY A 832 -25.09 3.38 10.73
CA GLY A 832 -23.67 3.23 10.45
C GLY A 832 -23.24 1.77 10.36
N CYS A 833 -22.29 1.50 9.48
CA CYS A 833 -21.78 0.16 9.25
C CYS A 833 -20.34 0.25 8.72
N PRO A 834 -19.60 -0.88 8.67
CA PRO A 834 -18.24 -0.90 8.13
C PRO A 834 -18.11 -0.33 6.72
N SER A 835 -19.19 -0.29 5.93
CA SER A 835 -19.20 0.20 4.55
C SER A 835 -19.36 1.71 4.42
N CYS A 836 -19.59 2.45 5.49
CA CYS A 836 -19.79 3.91 5.46
C CYS A 836 -19.01 4.63 6.56
N VAL A 837 -19.54 4.74 7.77
CA VAL A 837 -18.96 5.52 8.87
C VAL A 837 -18.23 4.68 9.93
N GLY A 838 -18.06 3.38 9.67
CA GLY A 838 -17.46 2.44 10.59
C GLY A 838 -18.49 1.63 11.39
N PRO A 839 -18.06 0.52 12.00
CA PRO A 839 -18.94 -0.28 12.83
C PRO A 839 -19.39 0.53 14.04
N GLY A 840 -20.68 0.81 14.13
CA GLY A 840 -21.27 1.40 15.32
C GLY A 840 -21.18 0.42 16.47
N GLY A 841 -20.11 0.41 17.22
CA GLY A 841 -20.05 -0.63 18.24
C GLY A 841 -18.99 -0.45 19.31
N GLU A 842 -17.75 -0.32 18.96
CA GLU A 842 -16.68 -0.41 19.95
C GLU A 842 -16.54 0.81 20.86
N ASN A 843 -17.03 1.97 20.41
CA ASN A 843 -17.05 3.18 21.23
C ASN A 843 -18.39 3.92 21.23
N GLY A 844 -19.47 3.29 20.71
CA GLY A 844 -20.75 3.98 20.51
C GLY A 844 -20.65 5.14 19.51
N ILE A 845 -19.63 5.12 18.67
CA ILE A 845 -19.17 6.21 17.82
C ILE A 845 -19.36 5.72 16.39
N GLY A 846 -20.01 6.45 15.53
CA GLY A 846 -20.27 6.06 14.16
C GLY A 846 -21.72 6.34 13.82
N GLY A 847 -22.20 7.51 14.24
CA GLY A 847 -23.52 7.97 13.88
C GLY A 847 -23.55 8.39 12.42
N LYS A 848 -24.24 7.63 11.59
CA LYS A 848 -24.44 7.96 10.18
C LYS A 848 -25.11 9.32 10.01
N GLN A 849 -26.14 9.60 10.82
CA GLN A 849 -26.90 10.85 10.75
C GLN A 849 -26.04 12.05 11.15
N GLU A 850 -25.24 11.90 12.20
CA GLU A 850 -24.34 12.94 12.67
C GLU A 850 -23.25 13.25 11.64
N THR A 851 -22.69 12.22 11.00
CA THR A 851 -21.69 12.36 9.92
C THR A 851 -22.30 13.01 8.69
N LEU A 852 -23.51 12.59 8.27
CA LEU A 852 -24.21 13.19 7.14
C LEU A 852 -24.54 14.66 7.40
N ALA A 853 -24.92 15.02 8.62
CA ALA A 853 -25.19 16.40 9.00
C ALA A 853 -23.94 17.30 8.84
N ILE A 854 -22.76 16.78 9.23
CA ILE A 854 -21.49 17.48 9.01
C ILE A 854 -21.21 17.59 7.49
N LEU A 855 -21.25 16.47 6.76
CA LEU A 855 -20.93 16.43 5.35
C LEU A 855 -21.83 17.32 4.49
N ARG A 856 -23.15 17.42 4.82
CA ARG A 856 -24.06 18.39 4.16
C ARG A 856 -23.59 19.83 4.28
N LYS A 857 -23.05 20.18 5.46
CA LYS A 857 -22.52 21.52 5.68
C LYS A 857 -21.21 21.78 4.92
N LEU A 858 -20.35 20.74 4.87
CA LEU A 858 -19.05 20.84 4.19
C LEU A 858 -19.20 20.84 2.65
N THR A 859 -20.28 20.27 2.10
CA THR A 859 -20.51 20.19 0.65
C THR A 859 -21.43 21.27 0.10
N ASN A 860 -22.07 22.10 0.95
CA ASN A 860 -23.14 23.06 0.55
C ASN A 860 -24.34 22.39 -0.17
N SER A 861 -24.63 21.13 0.13
CA SER A 861 -25.68 20.32 -0.49
C SER A 861 -26.99 20.37 0.30
#